data_b192efbdfe1e918d47e71ec8add8fb3b
#
_entry.id   b192efbdfe1e918d47e71ec8add8fb3b
#
_cell.length_a   1.000
_cell.length_b   1.000
_cell.length_c   1.000
_cell.angle_alpha   90.00
_cell.angle_beta   90.00
_cell.angle_gamma   90.00
#
_symmetry.space_group_name_H-M   'P 1'
#
loop_
_entity.id
_entity.type
_entity.pdbx_description
1 polymer ?
#
loop_
_entity_poly.entity_id
_entity_poly.type
_entity_poly.pdbx_seq_one_letter_code
_entity_poly.pdbx_strand_id
1 'polypeptide(L)'
;MKIIKTVTALSLSALIAFSASAAVSAAADDSSAGAQVINVSAADLRDGAQWALQSALDKAKNQATASNPVTVKAAAGSYDLGWGLKIYDNTTLDLTGVTLRRTFAGNMLRVGSEDSVNSGAVGYQYKNVKLLGGTYDGNNGENTMLKVAHAKNFTMENVTVLNEREGHMMEVAGCDGFTARGCTFRDQVLTPHHDGYEAIQFDILHPKHVVNCRAEDLNCKNILVENCVFDNVPRAVGTHTGILNNPFDGITIRSNTFKNLKSIAVQGMNWINVDIRMNVIENAPRGITVYSVMDDGSGIFKSSDLSSLGGTTSHVSSSYQTPKKANINICYNTLKNVGSLADGFADYESQGIAVLGNKLEKVFPKDSVDGSGALPVGDYYNDDVAIYGNYVDIRGNGIRLEDVRNASVTRNEILCSKNTVKSANYYGIVLRDNAQVDGIEYNTIKNAEVNGIQIDSCKVSTINYNDIISPGKYGMGAYTTTIGSITDNYVTSAKSEGITLLWSSKADKIKWNRVRSCSGTGIYVSSNSNSGDVSSNLTYNCTYGINAPNKGSNYTSPSSLTKFYLEKDGVSMGVGTAYKIVPDVRPVNAVESFSYSSANSSIASVDSYGRITAKKQGSTTVTVSSANGIRQSYRVEVNNGSGVSYLELKVLATPQISGFKSTAQGVEISIAKVDGAYGYRAFYKGSSGWKAMGNTTSTTFIDDDVRNGGTYTYTVRCIDANGNFTSSYNNTGWTYTYNYQVPQLATPQITGFESTDSGVKITWSKSNGAYGYRVFYKGSSGWKGMDNVTTNTYTDEDVRVGGTYTYTVRCIDQNGNFASGYNNTGWTYTYQPKQLDTPQITGFESTAQGVKIMWNKVNGAYGYRVFYKGSSGWKGMDNVTTNSYLDTDVRNGGTYTYTVRCIDANGKFTSGYNNTGWVYTYSYGAVNYPVFNLSNESTGVRISWNSMNGVYGYKVFYKNSKGGWTSMGTVTGTSYLDTDVRKGGTYTYTVRGVDRNGSYVTSYLSSGKTITFK
;
A
#
# COMPACT_ATOMS: atom_id res chain seq x y z
N MET A 1 -8.48 -26.88 -37.04
CA MET A 1 -8.24 -26.66 -35.63
C MET A 1 -6.75 -26.56 -35.31
N LYS A 2 -5.98 -25.84 -36.12
CA LYS A 2 -4.52 -25.65 -35.93
C LYS A 2 -3.98 -24.28 -36.42
N ILE A 3 -4.82 -23.24 -36.51
CA ILE A 3 -4.43 -21.91 -37.06
C ILE A 3 -4.71 -20.73 -36.08
N ILE A 4 -5.26 -20.99 -34.89
CA ILE A 4 -5.63 -19.87 -33.96
C ILE A 4 -4.57 -19.65 -32.84
N LYS A 5 -3.45 -20.32 -32.87
CA LYS A 5 -2.43 -20.17 -31.82
C LYS A 5 -1.33 -19.12 -32.08
N THR A 6 -1.37 -18.43 -33.23
CA THR A 6 -0.20 -17.62 -33.64
C THR A 6 -0.41 -16.09 -33.56
N VAL A 7 -1.60 -15.60 -33.31
CA VAL A 7 -1.87 -14.14 -33.32
C VAL A 7 -1.84 -13.50 -31.91
N THR A 8 -2.12 -14.27 -30.85
CA THR A 8 -2.13 -13.75 -29.49
C THR A 8 -0.74 -13.65 -28.85
N ALA A 9 0.27 -14.25 -29.46
CA ALA A 9 1.64 -14.22 -28.96
C ALA A 9 2.45 -13.00 -29.43
N LEU A 10 2.01 -12.28 -30.46
CA LEU A 10 2.78 -11.16 -31.02
C LEU A 10 2.56 -9.82 -30.27
N SER A 11 1.41 -9.60 -29.65
CA SER A 11 1.15 -8.34 -28.94
C SER A 11 1.81 -8.26 -27.55
N LEU A 12 2.12 -9.40 -26.92
CA LEU A 12 2.81 -9.43 -25.63
C LEU A 12 4.32 -9.63 -25.76
N SER A 13 4.79 -10.27 -26.85
CA SER A 13 6.23 -10.45 -27.10
C SER A 13 6.94 -9.16 -27.50
N ALA A 14 6.22 -8.17 -28.03
CA ALA A 14 6.77 -6.82 -28.27
C ALA A 14 6.95 -6.03 -26.97
N LEU A 15 6.16 -6.32 -25.92
CA LEU A 15 6.28 -5.65 -24.61
C LEU A 15 7.41 -6.23 -23.72
N ILE A 16 7.90 -7.44 -24.01
CA ILE A 16 8.92 -8.12 -23.20
C ILE A 16 10.36 -7.81 -23.65
N ALA A 17 10.55 -7.30 -24.86
CA ALA A 17 11.90 -7.14 -25.44
C ALA A 17 12.61 -5.80 -25.10
N PHE A 18 11.96 -4.87 -24.41
CA PHE A 18 12.52 -3.52 -24.18
C PHE A 18 12.89 -3.17 -22.72
N SER A 19 12.87 -4.12 -21.79
CA SER A 19 13.32 -3.83 -20.41
C SER A 19 14.85 -4.03 -20.17
N ALA A 20 15.64 -4.22 -21.20
CA ALA A 20 17.07 -4.50 -21.07
C ALA A 20 17.98 -3.46 -21.76
N SER A 21 17.60 -2.16 -21.75
CA SER A 21 18.57 -1.14 -22.12
C SER A 21 18.46 0.07 -21.18
N ALA A 22 19.59 0.35 -20.53
CA ALA A 22 19.85 1.44 -19.60
C ALA A 22 19.29 1.32 -18.18
N ALA A 23 19.48 0.17 -17.51
CA ALA A 23 19.91 0.25 -16.14
C ALA A 23 21.37 0.70 -16.18
N VAL A 24 21.60 2.02 -16.20
CA VAL A 24 22.85 2.55 -15.64
C VAL A 24 22.78 2.18 -14.16
N SER A 25 23.34 1.03 -13.81
CA SER A 25 23.77 0.76 -12.45
C SER A 25 24.74 1.89 -12.11
N ALA A 26 24.26 2.91 -11.40
CA ALA A 26 25.16 3.61 -10.52
C ALA A 26 25.62 2.54 -9.52
N ALA A 27 26.68 1.83 -9.86
CA ALA A 27 27.52 1.19 -8.90
C ALA A 27 27.80 2.28 -7.88
N ALA A 28 27.42 2.09 -6.65
CA ALA A 28 28.01 2.77 -5.54
C ALA A 28 29.47 2.37 -5.55
N ASP A 29 30.28 3.14 -6.27
CA ASP A 29 31.72 3.12 -6.12
C ASP A 29 31.98 3.78 -4.76
N ASP A 30 31.99 2.99 -3.73
CA ASP A 30 32.51 3.31 -2.41
C ASP A 30 34.05 3.23 -2.49
N SER A 31 34.62 4.08 -3.36
CA SER A 31 36.04 4.41 -3.31
C SER A 31 36.19 5.76 -2.63
N SER A 32 36.16 5.77 -1.29
CA SER A 32 36.55 6.91 -0.45
C SER A 32 38.07 7.15 -0.54
N ALA A 33 38.54 7.56 -1.67
CA ALA A 33 39.78 8.34 -1.75
C ALA A 33 39.38 9.80 -1.45
N GLY A 34 39.59 10.23 -0.23
CA GLY A 34 39.52 11.55 0.34
C GLY A 34 38.78 12.68 -0.38
N ALA A 35 37.45 12.59 -0.49
CA ALA A 35 36.65 13.72 -0.98
C ALA A 35 36.93 14.95 -0.08
N GLN A 36 37.40 16.05 -0.68
CA GLN A 36 37.71 17.28 0.06
C GLN A 36 36.42 17.90 0.60
N VAL A 37 36.37 18.19 1.91
CA VAL A 37 35.21 18.80 2.56
C VAL A 37 35.59 20.21 3.05
N ILE A 38 34.80 21.21 2.65
CA ILE A 38 34.87 22.58 3.16
C ILE A 38 33.70 22.75 4.14
N ASN A 39 34.00 22.81 5.44
CA ASN A 39 33.01 23.03 6.48
C ASN A 39 32.75 24.52 6.67
N VAL A 40 31.46 24.91 6.75
CA VAL A 40 30.99 26.26 7.07
C VAL A 40 30.40 26.22 8.48
N SER A 41 30.99 26.98 9.38
CA SER A 41 30.62 26.96 10.80
C SER A 41 29.27 27.63 11.09
N ALA A 42 28.64 27.27 12.18
CA ALA A 42 27.39 27.91 12.62
C ALA A 42 27.60 29.41 13.01
N ALA A 43 28.79 29.82 13.39
CA ALA A 43 29.11 31.19 13.64
C ALA A 43 29.10 32.00 12.33
N ASP A 44 29.85 31.56 11.33
CA ASP A 44 29.93 32.23 10.04
C ASP A 44 28.55 32.32 9.36
N LEU A 45 27.71 31.26 9.50
CA LEU A 45 26.36 31.24 8.95
C LEU A 45 25.42 32.25 9.64
N ARG A 46 25.58 32.49 10.94
CA ARG A 46 24.80 33.51 11.68
C ARG A 46 25.21 34.92 11.32
N ASP A 47 26.50 35.13 11.06
CA ASP A 47 27.04 36.45 10.70
C ASP A 47 26.67 36.82 9.24
N GLY A 48 26.30 35.87 8.41
CA GLY A 48 25.84 36.10 7.04
C GLY A 48 25.93 34.85 6.18
N ALA A 49 24.87 34.04 6.19
CA ALA A 49 24.85 32.74 5.53
C ALA A 49 25.20 32.81 4.03
N GLN A 50 24.69 33.80 3.32
CA GLN A 50 25.02 34.01 1.89
C GLN A 50 26.51 34.22 1.62
N TRP A 51 27.21 34.99 2.47
CA TRP A 51 28.64 35.26 2.31
C TRP A 51 29.47 34.02 2.64
N ALA A 52 29.15 33.38 3.78
CA ALA A 52 29.86 32.20 4.24
C ALA A 52 29.74 31.02 3.27
N LEU A 53 28.52 30.74 2.79
CA LEU A 53 28.26 29.68 1.82
C LEU A 53 28.89 30.01 0.46
N GLN A 54 28.72 31.23 -0.07
CA GLN A 54 29.29 31.59 -1.38
C GLN A 54 30.80 31.55 -1.35
N SER A 55 31.44 32.06 -0.30
CA SER A 55 32.91 31.98 -0.15
C SER A 55 33.41 30.54 -0.18
N ALA A 56 32.67 29.60 0.47
CA ALA A 56 32.99 28.19 0.45
C ALA A 56 32.78 27.57 -0.95
N LEU A 57 31.69 27.93 -1.65
CA LEU A 57 31.40 27.49 -3.02
C LEU A 57 32.40 28.03 -4.02
N ASP A 58 32.89 29.29 -3.86
CA ASP A 58 33.93 29.87 -4.71
C ASP A 58 35.30 29.20 -4.46
N LYS A 59 35.60 28.79 -3.25
CA LYS A 59 36.77 27.94 -2.96
C LYS A 59 36.60 26.57 -3.65
N ALA A 60 35.43 25.94 -3.54
CA ALA A 60 35.16 24.69 -4.23
C ALA A 60 35.32 24.81 -5.75
N LYS A 61 34.81 25.88 -6.37
CA LYS A 61 34.97 26.16 -7.79
C LYS A 61 36.44 26.06 -8.25
N ASN A 62 37.36 26.53 -7.43
CA ASN A 62 38.80 26.58 -7.78
C ASN A 62 39.55 25.27 -7.46
N GLN A 63 38.94 24.37 -6.68
CA GLN A 63 39.58 23.15 -6.18
C GLN A 63 38.95 21.86 -6.75
N ALA A 64 37.67 21.90 -7.09
CA ALA A 64 36.92 20.73 -7.51
C ALA A 64 37.29 20.32 -8.95
N THR A 65 37.48 19.01 -9.10
CA THR A 65 37.68 18.37 -10.43
C THR A 65 36.81 17.12 -10.49
N ALA A 66 36.65 16.55 -11.67
CA ALA A 66 35.89 15.30 -11.84
C ALA A 66 36.50 14.13 -11.06
N SER A 67 37.84 14.11 -10.89
CA SER A 67 38.54 13.07 -10.08
C SER A 67 38.70 13.45 -8.62
N ASN A 68 38.43 14.68 -8.21
CA ASN A 68 38.49 15.14 -6.83
C ASN A 68 37.36 16.14 -6.56
N PRO A 69 36.11 15.65 -6.43
CA PRO A 69 34.96 16.52 -6.14
C PRO A 69 35.08 17.13 -4.74
N VAL A 70 34.45 18.28 -4.55
CA VAL A 70 34.47 19.01 -3.28
C VAL A 70 33.06 19.05 -2.69
N THR A 71 32.97 18.77 -1.39
CA THR A 71 31.73 18.94 -0.61
C THR A 71 31.83 20.21 0.23
N VAL A 72 30.90 21.13 0.02
CA VAL A 72 30.67 22.26 0.94
C VAL A 72 29.59 21.84 1.93
N LYS A 73 29.94 21.76 3.20
CA LYS A 73 29.06 21.29 4.26
C LYS A 73 28.77 22.39 5.27
N ALA A 74 27.47 22.71 5.45
CA ALA A 74 27.05 23.74 6.39
C ALA A 74 26.69 23.13 7.76
N ALA A 75 26.96 23.85 8.82
CA ALA A 75 26.52 23.47 10.16
C ALA A 75 25.00 23.56 10.27
N ALA A 76 24.38 22.55 10.90
CA ALA A 76 22.93 22.48 11.08
C ALA A 76 22.37 23.72 11.79
N GLY A 77 21.17 24.17 11.39
CA GLY A 77 20.51 25.36 11.91
C GLY A 77 19.60 26.02 10.89
N SER A 78 18.96 27.12 11.28
CA SER A 78 18.14 27.95 10.40
C SER A 78 18.83 29.30 10.20
N TYR A 79 18.97 29.71 8.94
CA TYR A 79 19.74 30.91 8.57
C TYR A 79 18.99 31.68 7.49
N ASP A 80 19.01 33.01 7.61
CA ASP A 80 18.48 33.90 6.59
C ASP A 80 19.46 34.02 5.41
N LEU A 81 18.93 33.90 4.20
CA LEU A 81 19.68 34.06 2.97
C LEU A 81 19.32 35.40 2.33
N GLY A 82 20.25 36.37 2.35
CA GLY A 82 20.04 37.73 1.87
C GLY A 82 20.26 37.92 0.35
N TRP A 83 20.83 36.95 -0.35
CA TRP A 83 20.92 36.86 -1.82
C TRP A 83 21.26 35.44 -2.26
N GLY A 84 21.09 35.14 -3.57
CA GLY A 84 21.19 33.82 -4.14
C GLY A 84 22.61 33.26 -4.26
N LEU A 85 22.74 31.97 -4.05
CA LEU A 85 24.00 31.24 -4.15
C LEU A 85 24.26 30.76 -5.57
N LYS A 86 25.54 30.58 -5.92
CA LYS A 86 26.01 29.98 -7.16
C LYS A 86 26.83 28.75 -6.84
N ILE A 87 26.46 27.62 -7.45
CA ILE A 87 27.20 26.37 -7.34
C ILE A 87 27.81 26.00 -8.69
N TYR A 88 28.95 25.35 -8.67
CA TYR A 88 29.79 25.10 -9.85
C TYR A 88 30.12 23.62 -10.00
N ASP A 89 30.87 23.28 -11.03
CA ASP A 89 31.23 21.91 -11.40
C ASP A 89 31.81 21.10 -10.24
N ASN A 90 31.51 19.81 -10.26
CA ASN A 90 32.06 18.80 -9.34
C ASN A 90 31.92 19.15 -7.87
N THR A 91 30.85 19.90 -7.53
CA THR A 91 30.62 20.42 -6.18
C THR A 91 29.35 19.84 -5.61
N THR A 92 29.43 19.33 -4.38
CA THR A 92 28.27 18.95 -3.55
C THR A 92 28.02 20.03 -2.51
N LEU A 93 26.80 20.55 -2.43
CA LEU A 93 26.34 21.39 -1.30
C LEU A 93 25.54 20.53 -0.33
N ASP A 94 26.14 20.19 0.80
CA ASP A 94 25.51 19.41 1.89
C ASP A 94 24.89 20.37 2.92
N LEU A 95 23.57 20.50 2.87
CA LEU A 95 22.75 21.27 3.77
C LEU A 95 21.96 20.38 4.73
N THR A 96 22.40 19.15 5.00
CA THR A 96 21.72 18.25 5.93
C THR A 96 21.51 18.88 7.30
N GLY A 97 20.25 19.03 7.74
CA GLY A 97 19.88 19.71 8.99
C GLY A 97 19.88 21.24 8.93
N VAL A 98 20.04 21.83 7.74
CA VAL A 98 20.05 23.29 7.53
C VAL A 98 18.72 23.73 6.92
N THR A 99 18.18 24.85 7.40
CA THR A 99 17.12 25.62 6.72
C THR A 99 17.67 26.94 6.25
N LEU A 100 17.62 27.20 4.94
CA LEU A 100 17.89 28.49 4.36
C LEU A 100 16.58 29.22 4.07
N ARG A 101 16.32 30.35 4.71
CA ARG A 101 15.13 31.17 4.51
C ARG A 101 15.43 32.36 3.61
N ARG A 102 14.71 32.52 2.53
CA ARG A 102 14.84 33.62 1.58
C ARG A 102 14.38 34.95 2.21
N THR A 103 15.22 35.98 2.17
CA THR A 103 14.90 37.36 2.61
C THR A 103 15.07 38.41 1.51
N PHE A 104 15.15 38.01 0.26
CA PHE A 104 15.36 38.85 -0.89
C PHE A 104 14.44 38.42 -2.05
N ALA A 105 14.33 39.25 -3.08
CA ALA A 105 13.67 38.91 -4.33
C ALA A 105 14.69 38.25 -5.29
N GLY A 106 14.42 37.01 -5.71
CA GLY A 106 15.28 36.29 -6.68
C GLY A 106 15.53 34.83 -6.32
N ASN A 107 16.37 34.18 -7.11
CA ASN A 107 16.66 32.75 -6.95
C ASN A 107 17.57 32.52 -5.73
N MET A 108 17.22 31.52 -4.90
CA MET A 108 18.06 31.14 -3.76
C MET A 108 19.33 30.42 -4.19
N LEU A 109 19.29 29.68 -5.30
CA LEU A 109 20.46 28.98 -5.84
C LEU A 109 20.41 28.89 -7.35
N ARG A 110 21.55 29.01 -7.99
CA ARG A 110 21.75 28.79 -9.43
C ARG A 110 22.94 27.87 -9.68
N VAL A 111 22.88 27.11 -10.76
CA VAL A 111 24.03 26.38 -11.30
C VAL A 111 24.80 27.32 -12.23
N GLY A 112 26.07 27.52 -11.93
CA GLY A 112 26.94 28.31 -12.75
C GLY A 112 26.82 29.86 -12.60
N SER A 113 27.18 30.58 -13.62
CA SER A 113 27.11 32.04 -13.66
C SER A 113 25.70 32.59 -13.73
N GLU A 114 25.47 33.79 -13.22
CA GLU A 114 24.19 34.49 -13.29
C GLU A 114 23.73 34.82 -14.68
N ASP A 115 24.70 35.09 -15.52
CA ASP A 115 24.51 35.61 -16.84
C ASP A 115 25.26 34.73 -17.85
N SER A 116 24.52 33.74 -18.42
CA SER A 116 25.10 32.87 -19.43
C SER A 116 25.32 33.58 -20.79
N VAL A 117 24.64 34.71 -21.03
CA VAL A 117 24.87 35.54 -22.23
C VAL A 117 26.27 36.15 -22.19
N ASN A 118 26.64 36.71 -21.02
CA ASN A 118 27.95 37.35 -20.87
C ASN A 118 29.05 36.38 -20.42
N SER A 119 28.71 35.30 -19.70
CA SER A 119 29.68 34.29 -19.28
C SER A 119 30.13 33.35 -20.41
N GLY A 120 29.42 33.35 -21.54
CA GLY A 120 29.74 32.48 -22.69
C GLY A 120 29.41 31.00 -22.45
N ALA A 121 28.55 30.67 -21.48
CA ALA A 121 28.12 29.29 -21.25
C ALA A 121 27.44 28.73 -22.50
N VAL A 122 27.88 27.57 -23.00
CA VAL A 122 27.42 26.91 -24.21
C VAL A 122 27.27 25.41 -23.96
N GLY A 123 26.17 24.82 -24.44
CA GLY A 123 25.91 23.39 -24.30
C GLY A 123 25.73 22.97 -22.85
N TYR A 124 25.98 21.70 -22.56
CA TYR A 124 25.90 21.10 -21.19
C TYR A 124 27.24 21.34 -20.47
N GLN A 125 27.45 22.54 -20.02
CA GLN A 125 28.75 23.01 -19.54
C GLN A 125 29.03 22.62 -18.09
N TYR A 126 28.03 22.83 -17.17
CA TYR A 126 28.22 22.62 -15.73
C TYR A 126 27.98 21.17 -15.35
N LYS A 127 29.00 20.48 -14.78
CA LYS A 127 28.99 19.03 -14.62
C LYS A 127 29.02 18.62 -13.16
N ASN A 128 28.32 17.52 -12.86
CA ASN A 128 28.42 16.81 -11.59
C ASN A 128 28.11 17.70 -10.38
N VAL A 129 27.02 18.43 -10.42
CA VAL A 129 26.56 19.29 -9.33
C VAL A 129 25.58 18.51 -8.47
N LYS A 130 25.77 18.53 -7.14
CA LYS A 130 24.88 17.82 -6.22
C LYS A 130 24.39 18.73 -5.09
N LEU A 131 23.08 18.71 -4.82
CA LEU A 131 22.45 19.25 -3.61
C LEU A 131 22.07 18.08 -2.72
N LEU A 132 22.52 18.09 -1.47
CA LEU A 132 22.29 17.06 -0.50
C LEU A 132 21.61 17.61 0.75
N GLY A 133 20.41 17.11 1.03
CA GLY A 133 19.64 17.51 2.22
C GLY A 133 19.28 18.98 2.28
N GLY A 134 18.77 19.40 3.43
CA GLY A 134 18.43 20.80 3.71
C GLY A 134 17.05 21.23 3.25
N THR A 135 16.65 22.40 3.73
CA THR A 135 15.38 23.04 3.41
C THR A 135 15.65 24.41 2.79
N TYR A 136 15.12 24.63 1.60
CA TYR A 136 15.03 25.92 0.93
C TYR A 136 13.63 26.49 1.19
N ASP A 137 13.53 27.45 2.08
CA ASP A 137 12.29 28.14 2.44
C ASP A 137 12.17 29.45 1.66
N GLY A 138 11.23 29.49 0.72
CA GLY A 138 10.92 30.66 -0.09
C GLY A 138 10.35 31.82 0.68
N ASN A 139 9.91 31.61 1.95
CA ASN A 139 9.35 32.62 2.82
C ASN A 139 8.21 33.43 2.16
N ASN A 140 7.41 32.77 1.32
CA ASN A 140 6.35 33.37 0.48
C ASN A 140 6.83 34.53 -0.40
N GLY A 141 8.09 34.53 -0.78
CA GLY A 141 8.61 35.47 -1.77
C GLY A 141 8.27 35.04 -3.19
N GLU A 142 8.30 35.98 -4.11
CA GLU A 142 8.07 35.76 -5.56
C GLU A 142 9.38 35.40 -6.29
N ASN A 143 9.25 34.82 -7.47
CA ASN A 143 10.30 34.36 -8.34
C ASN A 143 10.81 32.94 -8.05
N THR A 144 11.16 32.24 -9.12
CA THR A 144 11.74 30.90 -9.11
C THR A 144 12.86 30.76 -8.07
N MET A 145 12.75 29.72 -7.22
CA MET A 145 13.71 29.50 -6.13
C MET A 145 15.03 28.91 -6.59
N LEU A 146 15.00 27.81 -7.32
CA LEU A 146 16.19 27.09 -7.78
C LEU A 146 16.26 27.10 -9.31
N LYS A 147 17.41 27.47 -9.88
CA LYS A 147 17.65 27.48 -11.33
C LYS A 147 18.81 26.58 -11.72
N VAL A 148 18.57 25.71 -12.68
CA VAL A 148 19.56 24.83 -13.28
C VAL A 148 19.55 25.05 -14.78
N ALA A 149 20.65 25.55 -15.31
CA ALA A 149 20.82 25.76 -16.76
C ALA A 149 22.19 25.25 -17.24
N HIS A 150 22.27 24.83 -18.48
CA HIS A 150 23.49 24.29 -19.09
C HIS A 150 24.17 23.17 -18.28
N ALA A 151 23.40 22.32 -17.65
CA ALA A 151 23.92 21.33 -16.70
C ALA A 151 24.12 19.92 -17.31
N LYS A 152 25.07 19.18 -16.76
CA LYS A 152 25.22 17.73 -16.98
C LYS A 152 25.46 17.03 -15.69
N ASN A 153 24.65 15.97 -15.44
CA ASN A 153 24.66 15.19 -14.20
C ASN A 153 24.36 16.07 -12.97
N PHE A 154 23.22 16.75 -12.96
CA PHE A 154 22.73 17.45 -11.77
C PHE A 154 21.93 16.50 -10.90
N THR A 155 22.23 16.48 -9.60
CA THR A 155 21.54 15.62 -8.64
C THR A 155 21.08 16.41 -7.43
N MET A 156 19.82 16.19 -6.98
CA MET A 156 19.34 16.62 -5.68
C MET A 156 18.77 15.42 -4.89
N GLU A 157 19.20 15.29 -3.63
CA GLU A 157 18.81 14.17 -2.77
C GLU A 157 18.35 14.64 -1.40
N ASN A 158 17.17 14.19 -0.96
CA ASN A 158 16.59 14.50 0.36
C ASN A 158 16.46 16.01 0.63
N VAL A 159 16.23 16.81 -0.40
CA VAL A 159 16.07 18.26 -0.33
C VAL A 159 14.61 18.61 -0.15
N THR A 160 14.32 19.59 0.72
CA THR A 160 12.97 20.18 0.87
C THR A 160 12.95 21.58 0.27
N VAL A 161 11.97 21.86 -0.59
CA VAL A 161 11.69 23.19 -1.15
C VAL A 161 10.27 23.56 -0.78
N LEU A 162 10.07 24.73 -0.19
CA LEU A 162 8.76 25.11 0.32
C LEU A 162 8.52 26.62 0.33
N ASN A 163 7.23 27.01 0.50
CA ASN A 163 6.78 28.40 0.67
C ASN A 163 7.18 29.34 -0.49
N GLU A 164 7.07 28.88 -1.73
CA GLU A 164 7.18 29.72 -2.91
C GLU A 164 5.84 30.41 -3.20
N ARG A 165 5.90 31.65 -3.68
CA ARG A 165 4.73 32.38 -4.18
C ARG A 165 4.98 32.90 -5.59
N GLU A 166 4.06 32.62 -6.53
CA GLU A 166 4.06 33.16 -7.89
C GLU A 166 5.37 32.90 -8.68
N GLY A 167 5.93 31.66 -8.57
CA GLY A 167 7.11 31.24 -9.33
C GLY A 167 7.28 29.72 -9.30
N HIS A 168 8.22 29.20 -10.08
CA HIS A 168 8.61 27.79 -10.00
C HIS A 168 9.44 27.53 -8.73
N MET A 169 9.20 26.41 -8.06
CA MET A 169 10.13 26.01 -6.99
C MET A 169 11.48 25.63 -7.59
N MET A 170 11.48 25.02 -8.77
CA MET A 170 12.68 24.69 -9.50
C MET A 170 12.46 24.76 -11.01
N GLU A 171 13.35 25.42 -11.72
CA GLU A 171 13.38 25.52 -13.17
C GLU A 171 14.68 24.90 -13.71
N VAL A 172 14.54 23.98 -14.66
CA VAL A 172 15.64 23.20 -15.24
C VAL A 172 15.60 23.34 -16.75
N ALA A 173 16.61 23.99 -17.35
CA ALA A 173 16.66 24.21 -18.80
C ALA A 173 17.98 23.74 -19.38
N GLY A 174 17.94 22.96 -20.47
CA GLY A 174 19.15 22.41 -21.09
C GLY A 174 19.98 21.59 -20.09
N CYS A 175 19.45 20.48 -19.61
CA CYS A 175 20.11 19.59 -18.65
C CYS A 175 20.20 18.16 -19.20
N ASP A 176 21.40 17.58 -19.26
CA ASP A 176 21.63 16.18 -19.59
C ASP A 176 21.98 15.39 -18.34
N GLY A 177 21.04 14.60 -17.84
CA GLY A 177 21.17 13.88 -16.58
C GLY A 177 20.70 14.72 -15.39
N PHE A 178 19.40 14.78 -15.16
CA PHE A 178 18.79 15.37 -13.98
C PHE A 178 18.26 14.26 -13.05
N THR A 179 18.60 14.33 -11.77
CA THR A 179 18.05 13.42 -10.75
C THR A 179 17.53 14.20 -9.56
N ALA A 180 16.24 14.00 -9.22
CA ALA A 180 15.66 14.36 -7.93
C ALA A 180 15.23 13.08 -7.20
N ARG A 181 15.80 12.82 -6.02
CA ARG A 181 15.55 11.60 -5.25
C ARG A 181 15.24 11.92 -3.80
N GLY A 182 14.10 11.40 -3.29
CA GLY A 182 13.71 11.57 -1.89
C GLY A 182 13.42 13.02 -1.48
N CYS A 183 13.14 13.89 -2.45
CA CYS A 183 12.92 15.32 -2.23
C CYS A 183 11.48 15.63 -1.87
N THR A 184 11.25 16.76 -1.22
CA THR A 184 9.91 17.25 -0.86
C THR A 184 9.72 18.66 -1.43
N PHE A 185 8.65 18.84 -2.20
CA PHE A 185 8.18 20.13 -2.74
C PHE A 185 6.80 20.39 -2.16
N ARG A 186 6.63 21.49 -1.44
CA ARG A 186 5.34 21.75 -0.78
C ARG A 186 5.04 23.22 -0.54
N ASP A 187 3.75 23.50 -0.37
CA ASP A 187 3.25 24.82 0.05
C ASP A 187 3.63 25.95 -0.92
N GLN A 188 3.32 25.72 -2.22
CA GLN A 188 3.44 26.79 -3.22
C GLN A 188 2.15 27.63 -3.22
N VAL A 189 2.29 28.91 -2.89
CA VAL A 189 1.17 29.83 -2.78
C VAL A 189 0.94 30.54 -4.10
N LEU A 190 -0.30 30.50 -4.61
CA LEU A 190 -0.70 31.20 -5.81
C LEU A 190 -1.74 32.28 -5.53
N THR A 191 -1.75 33.34 -6.34
CA THR A 191 -2.92 34.19 -6.46
C THR A 191 -4.08 33.44 -7.14
N PRO A 192 -5.34 33.77 -6.82
CA PRO A 192 -6.48 33.12 -7.47
C PRO A 192 -6.36 33.20 -9.00
N HIS A 193 -6.46 32.04 -9.67
CA HIS A 193 -6.42 31.85 -11.13
C HIS A 193 -5.06 31.63 -11.81
N HIS A 194 -3.94 31.55 -11.08
CA HIS A 194 -2.66 31.15 -11.67
C HIS A 194 -2.36 29.67 -11.41
N ASP A 195 -2.50 28.82 -12.43
CA ASP A 195 -2.10 27.40 -12.37
C ASP A 195 -0.82 27.08 -13.14
N GLY A 196 -0.11 28.11 -13.59
CA GLY A 196 0.98 28.03 -14.57
C GLY A 196 2.33 27.58 -14.04
N TYR A 197 2.52 27.51 -12.72
CA TYR A 197 3.84 27.22 -12.14
C TYR A 197 3.98 25.78 -11.68
N GLU A 198 5.01 25.10 -12.19
CA GLU A 198 5.43 23.78 -11.76
C GLU A 198 6.33 23.83 -10.51
N ALA A 199 6.23 22.81 -9.65
CA ALA A 199 7.24 22.63 -8.61
C ALA A 199 8.61 22.26 -9.20
N ILE A 200 8.65 21.37 -10.20
CA ILE A 200 9.80 21.14 -11.07
C ILE A 200 9.38 21.38 -12.52
N GLN A 201 9.86 22.43 -13.13
CA GLN A 201 9.69 22.72 -14.56
C GLN A 201 10.94 22.26 -15.33
N PHE A 202 10.76 21.46 -16.36
CA PHE A 202 11.77 21.26 -17.40
C PHE A 202 11.47 22.19 -18.55
N ASP A 203 12.42 22.99 -18.95
CA ASP A 203 12.25 24.06 -19.91
C ASP A 203 13.33 24.07 -20.98
N ILE A 204 13.15 24.93 -21.97
CA ILE A 204 14.10 25.22 -23.02
C ILE A 204 14.96 26.44 -22.62
N LEU A 205 16.15 26.58 -23.20
CA LEU A 205 17.01 27.75 -23.01
C LEU A 205 16.51 28.93 -23.82
N HIS A 206 15.47 29.59 -23.29
CA HIS A 206 14.88 30.78 -23.91
C HIS A 206 14.88 31.95 -22.90
N PRO A 207 15.35 33.17 -23.27
CA PRO A 207 15.53 34.29 -22.33
C PRO A 207 14.26 34.79 -21.64
N LYS A 208 13.08 34.49 -22.19
CA LYS A 208 11.77 34.79 -21.53
C LYS A 208 11.46 33.86 -20.37
N HIS A 209 11.97 32.65 -20.43
CA HIS A 209 11.71 31.62 -19.38
C HIS A 209 12.89 31.59 -18.40
N VAL A 210 14.10 31.46 -18.91
CA VAL A 210 15.30 31.46 -18.08
C VAL A 210 16.02 32.81 -18.26
N VAL A 211 15.76 33.75 -17.39
CA VAL A 211 16.32 35.12 -17.47
C VAL A 211 17.83 35.06 -17.49
N ASN A 212 18.43 35.88 -18.37
CA ASN A 212 19.88 35.99 -18.63
C ASN A 212 20.52 34.69 -19.18
N CYS A 213 19.77 33.75 -19.72
CA CYS A 213 20.34 32.62 -20.44
C CYS A 213 20.60 33.00 -21.93
N ARG A 214 21.65 32.41 -22.50
CA ARG A 214 21.85 32.40 -23.93
C ARG A 214 20.84 31.46 -24.57
N ALA A 215 20.15 31.87 -25.62
CA ALA A 215 19.21 31.01 -26.32
C ALA A 215 19.98 29.89 -27.05
N GLU A 216 19.59 28.64 -26.75
CA GLU A 216 20.16 27.44 -27.40
C GLU A 216 19.05 26.41 -27.62
N ASP A 217 19.22 25.57 -28.63
CA ASP A 217 18.28 24.45 -28.90
C ASP A 217 18.60 23.19 -28.08
N LEU A 218 19.10 23.37 -26.85
CA LEU A 218 19.35 22.28 -25.92
C LEU A 218 18.07 21.84 -25.23
N ASN A 219 17.76 20.56 -25.35
CA ASN A 219 16.68 19.94 -24.56
C ASN A 219 17.16 19.49 -23.16
N CYS A 220 16.23 19.14 -22.26
CA CYS A 220 16.53 18.33 -21.11
C CYS A 220 16.40 16.84 -21.47
N LYS A 221 17.32 16.02 -20.99
CA LYS A 221 17.34 14.58 -21.24
C LYS A 221 17.90 13.78 -20.08
N ASN A 222 17.60 12.47 -20.05
CA ASN A 222 18.00 11.57 -18.96
C ASN A 222 17.51 12.09 -17.60
N ILE A 223 16.19 12.33 -17.49
CA ILE A 223 15.53 12.89 -16.32
C ILE A 223 15.05 11.77 -15.41
N LEU A 224 15.36 11.85 -14.12
CA LEU A 224 14.86 10.95 -13.08
C LEU A 224 14.26 11.74 -11.91
N VAL A 225 12.96 11.56 -11.65
CA VAL A 225 12.28 12.04 -10.45
C VAL A 225 11.73 10.84 -9.72
N GLU A 226 12.31 10.50 -8.56
CA GLU A 226 11.92 9.30 -7.84
C GLU A 226 11.84 9.48 -6.32
N ASN A 227 10.89 8.78 -5.69
CA ASN A 227 10.68 8.77 -4.24
C ASN A 227 10.47 10.19 -3.65
N CYS A 228 9.97 11.13 -4.45
CA CYS A 228 9.71 12.51 -4.06
C CYS A 228 8.26 12.70 -3.59
N VAL A 229 8.05 13.73 -2.78
CA VAL A 229 6.73 14.16 -2.31
C VAL A 229 6.43 15.56 -2.84
N PHE A 230 5.28 15.71 -3.51
CA PHE A 230 4.73 16.98 -3.96
C PHE A 230 3.40 17.20 -3.23
N ASP A 231 3.31 18.21 -2.39
CA ASP A 231 2.15 18.46 -1.54
C ASP A 231 1.74 19.93 -1.57
N ASN A 232 0.47 20.18 -1.88
CA ASN A 232 -0.08 21.53 -1.90
C ASN A 232 0.70 22.46 -2.86
N VAL A 233 0.94 21.98 -4.09
CA VAL A 233 1.53 22.73 -5.20
C VAL A 233 0.55 22.76 -6.37
N PRO A 234 0.63 23.75 -7.30
CA PRO A 234 -0.28 23.82 -8.45
C PRO A 234 -0.06 22.66 -9.43
N ARG A 235 1.11 22.67 -10.08
CA ARG A 235 1.62 21.61 -10.96
C ARG A 235 2.85 21.01 -10.30
N ALA A 236 3.00 19.70 -10.35
CA ALA A 236 4.17 19.13 -9.68
C ALA A 236 5.38 19.02 -10.61
N VAL A 237 5.30 18.22 -11.66
CA VAL A 237 6.40 18.01 -12.60
C VAL A 237 5.89 18.24 -14.01
N GLY A 238 6.58 19.08 -14.78
CA GLY A 238 6.12 19.28 -16.14
C GLY A 238 6.98 20.11 -17.06
N THR A 239 6.46 20.21 -18.28
CA THR A 239 6.90 21.10 -19.35
C THR A 239 5.69 21.71 -20.01
N HIS A 240 5.77 22.98 -20.35
CA HIS A 240 4.80 23.65 -21.23
C HIS A 240 5.50 24.36 -22.41
N THR A 241 6.80 24.13 -22.55
CA THR A 241 7.62 24.61 -23.67
C THR A 241 8.33 23.43 -24.31
N GLY A 242 8.82 23.59 -25.51
CA GLY A 242 9.61 22.60 -26.25
C GLY A 242 10.21 23.15 -27.52
N ILE A 243 11.14 22.42 -28.11
CA ILE A 243 11.76 22.76 -29.41
C ILE A 243 11.32 21.72 -30.44
N LEU A 244 10.75 22.18 -31.54
CA LEU A 244 10.31 21.33 -32.63
C LEU A 244 11.47 20.46 -33.14
N ASN A 245 11.24 19.18 -33.33
CA ASN A 245 12.25 18.16 -33.71
C ASN A 245 13.38 17.93 -32.70
N ASN A 246 13.32 18.53 -31.52
CA ASN A 246 14.27 18.27 -30.43
C ASN A 246 13.50 17.98 -29.12
N PRO A 247 12.84 16.82 -29.01
CA PRO A 247 12.04 16.48 -27.85
C PRO A 247 12.86 16.33 -26.56
N PHE A 248 12.22 16.48 -25.43
CA PHE A 248 12.78 16.03 -24.15
C PHE A 248 12.88 14.50 -24.16
N ASP A 249 14.03 13.94 -23.79
CA ASP A 249 14.33 12.54 -24.03
C ASP A 249 14.73 11.78 -22.75
N GLY A 250 14.16 10.61 -22.54
CA GLY A 250 14.50 9.75 -21.40
C GLY A 250 13.96 10.27 -20.07
N ILE A 251 12.64 10.39 -19.95
CA ILE A 251 11.97 10.92 -18.77
C ILE A 251 11.45 9.78 -17.90
N THR A 252 11.97 9.65 -16.69
CA THR A 252 11.51 8.68 -15.69
C THR A 252 10.93 9.39 -14.46
N ILE A 253 9.65 9.19 -14.19
CA ILE A 253 8.94 9.72 -13.00
C ILE A 253 8.35 8.52 -12.27
N ARG A 254 8.95 8.11 -11.15
CA ARG A 254 8.55 6.87 -10.48
C ARG A 254 8.53 6.95 -8.96
N SER A 255 7.61 6.19 -8.35
CA SER A 255 7.51 6.02 -6.89
C SER A 255 7.36 7.34 -6.13
N ASN A 256 6.78 8.37 -6.76
CA ASN A 256 6.52 9.66 -6.14
C ASN A 256 5.11 9.70 -5.52
N THR A 257 4.93 10.59 -4.57
CA THR A 257 3.62 10.93 -3.99
C THR A 257 3.27 12.36 -4.36
N PHE A 258 2.16 12.51 -5.06
CA PHE A 258 1.56 13.79 -5.44
C PHE A 258 0.24 13.93 -4.69
N LYS A 259 0.06 14.98 -3.92
CA LYS A 259 -1.16 15.16 -3.14
C LYS A 259 -1.58 16.62 -2.99
N ASN A 260 -2.89 16.83 -2.88
CA ASN A 260 -3.47 18.15 -2.66
C ASN A 260 -3.07 19.18 -3.72
N LEU A 261 -2.97 18.74 -4.97
CA LEU A 261 -2.56 19.61 -6.08
C LEU A 261 -3.70 20.55 -6.47
N LYS A 262 -3.35 21.69 -7.07
CA LYS A 262 -4.35 22.67 -7.55
C LYS A 262 -4.63 22.53 -9.05
N SER A 263 -3.77 21.80 -9.80
CA SER A 263 -3.92 21.60 -11.25
C SER A 263 -3.57 20.18 -11.68
N ILE A 264 -2.30 19.82 -11.86
CA ILE A 264 -1.90 18.55 -12.47
C ILE A 264 -0.65 17.95 -11.81
N ALA A 265 -0.59 16.63 -11.72
CA ALA A 265 0.58 15.96 -11.18
C ALA A 265 1.76 15.90 -12.17
N VAL A 266 1.50 15.45 -13.40
CA VAL A 266 2.51 15.37 -14.45
C VAL A 266 1.96 15.93 -15.75
N GLN A 267 2.64 16.92 -16.32
CA GLN A 267 2.32 17.50 -17.62
C GLN A 267 3.56 17.52 -18.51
N GLY A 268 3.59 16.68 -19.53
CA GLY A 268 4.68 16.63 -20.47
C GLY A 268 4.29 17.15 -21.85
N MET A 269 5.10 17.96 -22.49
CA MET A 269 4.92 18.34 -23.87
C MET A 269 6.20 18.04 -24.67
N ASN A 270 6.04 17.41 -25.81
CA ASN A 270 7.16 17.01 -26.68
C ASN A 270 8.18 16.09 -25.99
N TRP A 271 7.66 15.05 -25.31
CA TRP A 271 8.45 14.05 -24.58
C TRP A 271 8.58 12.74 -25.36
N ILE A 272 9.75 12.11 -25.30
CA ILE A 272 10.00 10.76 -25.82
C ILE A 272 10.72 9.90 -24.78
N ASN A 273 10.67 8.58 -24.92
CA ASN A 273 11.25 7.61 -23.99
C ASN A 273 10.80 7.87 -22.55
N VAL A 274 9.47 7.86 -22.36
CA VAL A 274 8.79 8.25 -21.12
C VAL A 274 8.42 7.03 -20.32
N ASP A 275 8.77 7.03 -19.03
CA ASP A 275 8.39 5.98 -18.07
C ASP A 275 7.80 6.62 -16.79
N ILE A 276 6.47 6.69 -16.71
CA ILE A 276 5.74 7.24 -15.56
C ILE A 276 5.07 6.08 -14.83
N ARG A 277 5.62 5.67 -13.68
CA ARG A 277 5.17 4.46 -13.01
C ARG A 277 5.22 4.48 -11.50
N MET A 278 4.35 3.64 -10.89
CA MET A 278 4.31 3.42 -9.43
C MET A 278 4.15 4.71 -8.61
N ASN A 279 3.58 5.75 -9.21
CA ASN A 279 3.30 6.99 -8.50
C ASN A 279 1.94 6.91 -7.81
N VAL A 280 1.81 7.61 -6.71
CA VAL A 280 0.55 7.83 -5.99
C VAL A 280 0.13 9.28 -6.20
N ILE A 281 -1.05 9.50 -6.77
CA ILE A 281 -1.63 10.83 -7.02
C ILE A 281 -2.95 10.89 -6.24
N GLU A 282 -3.06 11.82 -5.29
CA GLU A 282 -4.23 11.96 -4.43
C GLU A 282 -4.71 13.41 -4.39
N ASN A 283 -6.03 13.62 -4.54
CA ASN A 283 -6.65 14.95 -4.46
C ASN A 283 -6.04 15.94 -5.48
N ALA A 284 -6.11 15.63 -6.76
CA ALA A 284 -5.63 16.47 -7.86
C ALA A 284 -6.74 16.70 -8.89
N PRO A 285 -6.87 17.89 -9.49
CA PRO A 285 -7.82 18.12 -10.59
C PRO A 285 -7.52 17.26 -11.84
N ARG A 286 -6.25 17.04 -12.16
CA ARG A 286 -5.79 16.21 -13.26
C ARG A 286 -4.62 15.33 -12.83
N GLY A 287 -4.52 14.13 -13.40
CA GLY A 287 -3.44 13.19 -13.06
C GLY A 287 -2.20 13.37 -13.92
N ILE A 288 -2.14 12.65 -15.04
CA ILE A 288 -0.97 12.60 -15.95
C ILE A 288 -1.42 12.95 -17.36
N THR A 289 -0.77 13.92 -17.98
CA THR A 289 -0.99 14.26 -19.39
C THR A 289 0.32 14.40 -20.14
N VAL A 290 0.41 13.74 -21.30
CA VAL A 290 1.55 13.86 -22.22
C VAL A 290 1.04 14.34 -23.57
N TYR A 291 1.49 15.50 -24.00
CA TYR A 291 1.15 16.11 -25.30
C TYR A 291 2.29 15.92 -26.32
N SER A 292 1.93 15.70 -27.57
CA SER A 292 2.91 15.89 -28.67
C SER A 292 3.18 17.38 -28.88
N VAL A 293 2.12 18.16 -28.95
CA VAL A 293 2.10 19.63 -29.03
C VAL A 293 0.75 20.11 -28.48
N MET A 294 0.67 21.31 -27.93
CA MET A 294 -0.60 21.86 -27.47
C MET A 294 -1.51 22.26 -28.66
N ASP A 295 -2.82 22.33 -28.43
CA ASP A 295 -3.85 22.50 -29.46
C ASP A 295 -3.66 23.72 -30.37
N ASP A 296 -3.15 24.83 -29.82
CA ASP A 296 -2.86 26.07 -30.53
C ASP A 296 -1.41 26.18 -31.01
N GLY A 297 -0.60 25.17 -30.78
CA GLY A 297 0.83 25.16 -31.03
C GLY A 297 1.64 26.06 -30.10
N SER A 298 1.05 26.60 -29.03
CA SER A 298 1.73 27.44 -28.06
C SER A 298 2.82 26.67 -27.31
N GLY A 299 3.87 27.36 -26.88
CA GLY A 299 5.00 26.75 -26.14
C GLY A 299 5.97 25.93 -26.97
N ILE A 300 5.73 25.68 -28.27
CA ILE A 300 6.68 25.03 -29.20
C ILE A 300 7.42 26.02 -30.04
N PHE A 301 8.75 25.93 -30.02
CA PHE A 301 9.67 26.78 -30.74
C PHE A 301 10.38 26.01 -31.85
N LYS A 302 10.72 26.72 -32.98
CA LYS A 302 11.69 26.21 -33.93
C LYS A 302 13.09 26.61 -33.49
N SER A 303 14.10 25.82 -33.82
CA SER A 303 15.47 26.23 -33.58
C SER A 303 15.84 27.54 -34.26
N SER A 304 15.25 27.83 -35.44
CA SER A 304 15.46 29.13 -36.13
C SER A 304 14.98 30.33 -35.28
N ASP A 305 13.97 30.12 -34.40
CA ASP A 305 13.45 31.18 -33.53
C ASP A 305 14.47 31.51 -32.42
N LEU A 306 15.20 30.51 -31.94
CA LEU A 306 16.27 30.68 -30.96
C LEU A 306 17.51 31.36 -31.58
N SER A 307 17.85 31.04 -32.86
CA SER A 307 18.98 31.68 -33.53
C SER A 307 18.77 33.18 -33.73
N SER A 308 17.53 33.65 -33.89
CA SER A 308 17.22 35.08 -33.98
C SER A 308 17.54 35.85 -32.69
N LEU A 309 17.67 35.15 -31.56
CA LEU A 309 18.05 35.69 -30.26
C LEU A 309 19.56 35.59 -30.00
N GLY A 310 20.36 35.34 -31.02
CA GLY A 310 21.82 35.19 -30.89
C GLY A 310 22.29 33.83 -30.38
N GLY A 311 21.39 32.83 -30.37
CA GLY A 311 21.69 31.49 -29.90
C GLY A 311 22.40 30.59 -30.92
N THR A 312 22.94 29.46 -30.44
CA THR A 312 23.47 28.39 -31.27
C THR A 312 22.39 27.37 -31.58
N THR A 313 22.26 26.98 -32.85
CA THR A 313 21.32 25.98 -33.31
C THR A 313 22.11 24.83 -33.96
N SER A 314 22.05 23.64 -33.40
CA SER A 314 22.80 22.50 -33.88
C SER A 314 21.95 21.36 -34.42
N HIS A 315 20.64 21.40 -34.27
CA HIS A 315 19.81 20.18 -34.43
C HIS A 315 18.66 20.27 -35.44
N VAL A 316 18.65 21.16 -36.43
CA VAL A 316 17.37 21.51 -37.02
C VAL A 316 17.19 21.23 -38.50
N SER A 317 16.21 20.41 -38.75
CA SER A 317 15.38 20.42 -39.94
C SER A 317 14.24 21.43 -39.77
N SER A 318 14.01 22.27 -40.76
CA SER A 318 12.93 23.26 -40.78
C SER A 318 11.54 22.65 -40.98
N SER A 319 11.44 21.35 -41.24
CA SER A 319 10.20 20.62 -41.43
C SER A 319 9.96 19.70 -40.27
N TYR A 320 8.71 19.62 -39.79
CA TYR A 320 8.32 18.68 -38.75
C TYR A 320 8.57 17.23 -39.17
N GLN A 321 9.15 16.48 -38.29
CA GLN A 321 9.27 15.03 -38.41
C GLN A 321 8.70 14.42 -37.15
N THR A 322 7.63 13.61 -37.26
CA THR A 322 7.13 12.84 -36.12
C THR A 322 8.23 11.92 -35.59
N PRO A 323 8.50 11.91 -34.27
CA PRO A 323 9.42 10.94 -33.68
C PRO A 323 9.01 9.53 -34.06
N LYS A 324 9.91 8.73 -34.61
CA LYS A 324 9.62 7.34 -35.04
C LYS A 324 9.28 6.40 -33.93
N LYS A 325 9.24 6.76 -32.72
CA LYS A 325 8.72 6.06 -31.53
C LYS A 325 8.81 7.04 -30.37
N ALA A 326 7.71 7.54 -29.92
CA ALA A 326 7.68 8.33 -28.70
C ALA A 326 7.94 7.47 -27.45
N ASN A 327 7.60 6.17 -27.51
CA ASN A 327 7.84 5.18 -26.44
C ASN A 327 7.37 5.71 -25.09
N ILE A 328 6.05 5.88 -24.93
CA ILE A 328 5.42 6.43 -23.74
C ILE A 328 4.81 5.30 -22.92
N ASN A 329 5.37 5.05 -21.74
CA ASN A 329 4.88 4.04 -20.79
C ASN A 329 4.29 4.74 -19.55
N ILE A 330 2.99 4.54 -19.28
CA ILE A 330 2.31 5.03 -18.08
C ILE A 330 1.69 3.83 -17.37
N CYS A 331 2.32 3.36 -16.29
CA CYS A 331 1.94 2.07 -15.72
C CYS A 331 2.03 2.01 -14.20
N TYR A 332 1.17 1.17 -13.61
CA TYR A 332 1.13 0.87 -12.18
C TYR A 332 0.95 2.10 -11.28
N ASN A 333 0.48 3.22 -11.81
CA ASN A 333 0.18 4.39 -11.00
C ASN A 333 -1.14 4.19 -10.25
N THR A 334 -1.25 4.81 -9.08
CA THR A 334 -2.46 4.82 -8.27
C THR A 334 -2.96 6.25 -8.16
N LEU A 335 -4.06 6.54 -8.84
CA LEU A 335 -4.75 7.83 -8.83
C LEU A 335 -5.99 7.71 -7.94
N LYS A 336 -6.13 8.56 -6.92
CA LYS A 336 -7.23 8.56 -5.99
C LYS A 336 -7.85 9.95 -5.88
N ASN A 337 -9.17 10.01 -5.94
CA ASN A 337 -9.92 11.26 -5.85
C ASN A 337 -9.38 12.33 -6.82
N VAL A 338 -9.10 11.93 -8.07
CA VAL A 338 -8.68 12.83 -9.14
C VAL A 338 -9.90 13.42 -9.81
N GLY A 339 -9.79 14.64 -10.38
CA GLY A 339 -10.92 15.35 -10.97
C GLY A 339 -11.80 16.06 -9.96
N SER A 340 -11.36 16.23 -8.70
CA SER A 340 -12.02 17.13 -7.76
C SER A 340 -11.79 18.55 -8.26
N LEU A 341 -12.88 19.27 -8.59
CA LEU A 341 -12.81 20.68 -8.94
C LEU A 341 -12.40 21.46 -7.69
N ALA A 342 -11.12 21.82 -7.58
CA ALA A 342 -10.71 22.90 -6.71
C ALA A 342 -11.27 24.20 -7.30
N ASP A 343 -11.81 25.06 -6.46
CA ASP A 343 -12.43 26.34 -6.86
C ASP A 343 -11.56 27.09 -7.88
N GLY A 344 -12.10 27.36 -9.05
CA GLY A 344 -11.52 28.23 -10.08
C GLY A 344 -10.94 27.57 -11.34
N PHE A 345 -10.88 26.25 -11.45
CA PHE A 345 -10.33 25.55 -12.64
C PHE A 345 -11.43 24.86 -13.48
N ALA A 346 -12.58 25.49 -13.63
CA ALA A 346 -13.77 24.91 -14.28
C ALA A 346 -13.62 24.65 -15.79
N ASP A 347 -12.59 25.18 -16.45
CA ASP A 347 -12.45 25.16 -17.90
C ASP A 347 -11.61 24.02 -18.47
N TYR A 348 -10.99 23.19 -17.59
CA TYR A 348 -10.21 22.04 -18.04
C TYR A 348 -10.96 20.73 -17.82
N GLU A 349 -11.09 19.92 -18.86
CA GLU A 349 -11.63 18.58 -18.74
C GLU A 349 -10.81 17.77 -17.71
N SER A 350 -11.48 17.32 -16.65
CA SER A 350 -10.86 16.44 -15.66
C SER A 350 -10.47 15.11 -16.31
N GLN A 351 -9.20 14.71 -16.17
CA GLN A 351 -8.68 13.46 -16.73
C GLN A 351 -7.67 12.80 -15.80
N GLY A 352 -7.76 11.46 -15.71
CA GLY A 352 -6.82 10.66 -14.94
C GLY A 352 -5.49 10.54 -15.68
N ILE A 353 -5.52 9.89 -16.85
CA ILE A 353 -4.34 9.71 -17.71
C ILE A 353 -4.74 10.13 -19.13
N ALA A 354 -3.93 10.98 -19.75
CA ALA A 354 -4.15 11.39 -21.13
C ALA A 354 -2.84 11.36 -21.94
N VAL A 355 -2.93 10.88 -23.17
CA VAL A 355 -1.85 11.04 -24.17
C VAL A 355 -2.47 11.63 -25.42
N LEU A 356 -2.05 12.84 -25.75
CA LEU A 356 -2.72 13.69 -26.71
C LEU A 356 -1.76 14.07 -27.84
N GLY A 357 -2.13 13.75 -29.04
CA GLY A 357 -1.58 14.32 -30.25
C GLY A 357 -2.41 15.52 -30.73
N ASN A 358 -2.02 16.11 -31.82
CA ASN A 358 -2.77 17.22 -32.41
C ASN A 358 -2.55 17.27 -33.93
N LYS A 359 -3.65 17.47 -34.67
CA LYS A 359 -3.61 17.71 -36.10
C LYS A 359 -3.67 19.20 -36.37
N LEU A 360 -2.52 19.83 -36.63
CA LEU A 360 -2.48 21.23 -36.99
C LEU A 360 -2.85 21.40 -38.46
N GLU A 361 -4.03 21.91 -38.74
CA GLU A 361 -4.53 22.22 -40.10
C GLU A 361 -4.20 23.62 -40.57
N LYS A 362 -3.76 24.46 -39.63
CA LYS A 362 -3.38 25.86 -39.88
C LYS A 362 -1.98 26.13 -39.34
N VAL A 363 -1.26 27.02 -39.99
CA VAL A 363 -0.04 27.59 -39.46
C VAL A 363 -0.38 28.65 -38.44
N PHE A 364 0.01 28.48 -37.17
CA PHE A 364 -0.23 29.49 -36.16
C PHE A 364 0.64 30.73 -36.33
N PRO A 365 0.11 31.94 -36.05
CA PRO A 365 0.91 33.18 -36.19
C PRO A 365 2.10 33.20 -35.25
N LYS A 366 3.17 33.85 -35.67
CA LYS A 366 4.39 34.01 -34.90
C LYS A 366 4.22 34.72 -33.55
N ASP A 367 3.15 35.52 -33.42
CA ASP A 367 2.84 36.30 -32.23
C ASP A 367 1.92 35.58 -31.24
N SER A 368 1.55 34.33 -31.52
CA SER A 368 0.84 33.53 -30.53
C SER A 368 1.78 33.28 -29.34
N VAL A 369 1.28 33.44 -28.17
CA VAL A 369 1.89 33.30 -26.84
C VAL A 369 3.40 32.94 -26.87
N ASP A 370 4.27 33.81 -26.36
CA ASP A 370 5.72 33.65 -26.24
C ASP A 370 6.56 33.84 -27.53
N GLY A 371 6.00 34.21 -28.64
CA GLY A 371 6.75 34.45 -29.89
C GLY A 371 7.26 33.16 -30.54
N SER A 372 6.55 32.05 -30.38
CA SER A 372 6.90 30.70 -30.86
C SER A 372 6.92 30.54 -32.39
N GLY A 373 6.60 31.56 -33.16
CA GLY A 373 6.59 31.47 -34.63
C GLY A 373 5.45 30.56 -35.16
N ALA A 374 5.32 30.50 -36.49
CA ALA A 374 4.34 29.63 -37.14
C ALA A 374 4.84 28.18 -37.18
N LEU A 375 4.06 27.23 -36.66
CA LEU A 375 4.37 25.81 -36.79
C LEU A 375 3.94 25.26 -38.15
N PRO A 376 4.66 24.28 -38.73
CA PRO A 376 4.24 23.63 -39.96
C PRO A 376 2.89 22.96 -39.80
N VAL A 377 2.05 22.99 -40.81
CA VAL A 377 0.84 22.15 -40.86
C VAL A 377 1.27 20.68 -40.84
N GLY A 378 0.59 19.85 -40.07
CA GLY A 378 0.94 18.43 -39.98
C GLY A 378 0.22 17.67 -38.89
N ASP A 379 0.45 16.39 -38.85
CA ASP A 379 -0.05 15.42 -37.90
C ASP A 379 0.97 15.25 -36.78
N TYR A 380 0.71 15.86 -35.61
CA TYR A 380 1.58 15.82 -34.45
C TYR A 380 1.07 14.74 -33.49
N TYR A 381 1.35 13.49 -33.78
CA TYR A 381 0.88 12.35 -32.98
C TYR A 381 1.96 11.81 -32.01
N ASN A 382 1.53 11.08 -30.98
CA ASN A 382 2.43 10.27 -30.17
C ASN A 382 2.39 8.82 -30.66
N ASP A 383 3.56 8.25 -30.92
CA ASP A 383 3.72 6.88 -31.40
C ASP A 383 4.29 5.97 -30.32
N ASP A 384 3.85 4.70 -30.29
CA ASP A 384 4.28 3.69 -29.31
C ASP A 384 3.89 4.06 -27.86
N VAL A 385 2.59 3.96 -27.56
CA VAL A 385 2.00 4.36 -26.28
C VAL A 385 1.44 3.15 -25.53
N ALA A 386 1.89 2.92 -24.29
CA ALA A 386 1.41 1.85 -23.44
C ALA A 386 0.87 2.40 -22.10
N ILE A 387 -0.41 2.20 -21.85
CA ILE A 387 -1.05 2.57 -20.57
C ILE A 387 -1.57 1.29 -19.92
N TYR A 388 -0.92 0.83 -18.85
CA TYR A 388 -1.29 -0.47 -18.28
C TYR A 388 -1.13 -0.57 -16.77
N GLY A 389 -1.99 -1.39 -16.16
CA GLY A 389 -1.89 -1.73 -14.74
C GLY A 389 -2.18 -0.56 -13.78
N ASN A 390 -2.73 0.56 -14.26
CA ASN A 390 -3.03 1.70 -13.39
C ASN A 390 -4.34 1.49 -12.63
N TYR A 391 -4.45 2.08 -11.45
CA TYR A 391 -5.70 2.28 -10.70
C TYR A 391 -6.08 3.76 -10.80
N VAL A 392 -7.28 4.05 -11.27
CA VAL A 392 -7.75 5.41 -11.53
C VAL A 392 -9.12 5.61 -10.89
N ASP A 393 -9.17 6.27 -9.72
CA ASP A 393 -10.41 6.76 -9.10
C ASP A 393 -10.58 8.23 -9.46
N ILE A 394 -11.56 8.53 -10.31
CA ILE A 394 -11.68 9.81 -10.98
C ILE A 394 -13.12 10.34 -11.07
N ARG A 395 -13.23 11.65 -11.04
CA ARG A 395 -14.43 12.45 -11.40
C ARG A 395 -14.22 13.14 -12.74
N GLY A 396 -14.00 12.37 -13.80
CA GLY A 396 -13.65 12.86 -15.12
C GLY A 396 -13.43 11.71 -16.08
N ASN A 397 -12.71 11.95 -17.17
CA ASN A 397 -12.27 10.90 -18.07
C ASN A 397 -11.19 10.04 -17.40
N GLY A 398 -11.37 8.72 -17.39
CA GLY A 398 -10.39 7.81 -16.82
C GLY A 398 -9.08 7.81 -17.61
N ILE A 399 -9.13 7.35 -18.85
CA ILE A 399 -8.02 7.35 -19.80
C ILE A 399 -8.48 7.98 -21.11
N ARG A 400 -7.72 8.96 -21.61
CA ARG A 400 -8.00 9.68 -22.86
C ARG A 400 -6.82 9.55 -23.82
N LEU A 401 -7.09 9.14 -25.05
CA LEU A 401 -6.13 9.05 -26.14
C LEU A 401 -6.65 9.81 -27.35
N GLU A 402 -5.85 10.71 -27.87
CA GLU A 402 -6.13 11.48 -29.07
C GLU A 402 -4.91 11.51 -29.98
N ASP A 403 -5.12 11.25 -31.27
CA ASP A 403 -4.07 11.29 -32.27
C ASP A 403 -2.79 10.55 -31.83
N VAL A 404 -2.97 9.29 -31.44
CA VAL A 404 -1.89 8.36 -31.06
C VAL A 404 -1.77 7.23 -32.06
N ARG A 405 -0.59 6.61 -32.15
CA ARG A 405 -0.33 5.46 -33.01
C ARG A 405 0.27 4.31 -32.18
N ASN A 406 0.05 3.07 -32.62
CA ASN A 406 0.60 1.88 -31.98
C ASN A 406 0.38 1.91 -30.46
N ALA A 407 -0.85 2.24 -30.06
CA ALA A 407 -1.18 2.44 -28.65
C ALA A 407 -1.86 1.20 -28.04
N SER A 408 -1.67 1.00 -26.74
CA SER A 408 -2.35 -0.04 -25.98
C SER A 408 -2.85 0.45 -24.62
N VAL A 409 -4.05 0.02 -24.24
CA VAL A 409 -4.66 0.34 -22.94
C VAL A 409 -5.06 -0.97 -22.27
N THR A 410 -4.25 -1.44 -21.33
CA THR A 410 -4.43 -2.80 -20.81
C THR A 410 -4.39 -2.90 -19.30
N ARG A 411 -5.24 -3.78 -18.72
CA ARG A 411 -5.23 -4.13 -17.28
C ARG A 411 -5.37 -2.96 -16.32
N ASN A 412 -5.99 -1.86 -16.75
CA ASN A 412 -6.28 -0.73 -15.88
C ASN A 412 -7.59 -0.96 -15.11
N GLU A 413 -7.67 -0.48 -13.89
CA GLU A 413 -8.90 -0.40 -13.12
C GLU A 413 -9.32 1.07 -13.01
N ILE A 414 -10.48 1.41 -13.56
CA ILE A 414 -11.02 2.76 -13.63
C ILE A 414 -12.32 2.79 -12.86
N LEU A 415 -12.35 3.54 -11.77
CA LEU A 415 -13.53 3.83 -10.98
C LEU A 415 -13.93 5.27 -11.24
N CYS A 416 -15.04 5.46 -11.95
CA CYS A 416 -15.58 6.79 -12.17
C CYS A 416 -16.50 7.14 -11.01
N SER A 417 -16.06 8.06 -10.16
CA SER A 417 -16.88 8.63 -9.08
C SER A 417 -17.86 9.64 -9.66
N LYS A 418 -19.04 9.77 -9.07
CA LYS A 418 -20.03 10.74 -9.54
C LYS A 418 -19.48 12.16 -9.54
N ASN A 419 -19.58 12.84 -10.68
CA ASN A 419 -19.29 14.26 -10.75
C ASN A 419 -20.50 15.09 -10.32
N THR A 420 -20.26 16.18 -9.62
CA THR A 420 -21.31 17.15 -9.24
C THR A 420 -21.56 18.21 -10.32
N VAL A 421 -20.70 18.32 -11.34
CA VAL A 421 -20.82 19.28 -12.44
C VAL A 421 -21.72 18.71 -13.55
N LYS A 422 -22.87 19.35 -13.78
CA LYS A 422 -23.93 18.84 -14.67
C LYS A 422 -23.66 18.95 -16.18
N SER A 423 -22.52 19.45 -16.63
CA SER A 423 -22.34 19.86 -18.04
C SER A 423 -21.31 19.10 -18.84
N ALA A 424 -20.58 18.14 -18.28
CA ALA A 424 -19.53 17.44 -18.99
C ALA A 424 -19.86 15.94 -19.18
N ASN A 425 -19.52 15.40 -20.35
CA ASN A 425 -19.66 13.99 -20.67
C ASN A 425 -18.35 13.27 -20.35
N TYR A 426 -18.30 12.48 -19.27
CA TYR A 426 -17.13 11.75 -18.85
C TYR A 426 -17.24 10.26 -19.15
N TYR A 427 -16.13 9.69 -19.57
CA TYR A 427 -15.98 8.32 -20.04
C TYR A 427 -14.93 7.56 -19.22
N GLY A 428 -15.07 6.25 -19.17
CA GLY A 428 -14.02 5.42 -18.58
C GLY A 428 -12.73 5.44 -19.42
N ILE A 429 -12.83 5.02 -20.67
CA ILE A 429 -11.77 5.15 -21.70
C ILE A 429 -12.38 5.93 -22.87
N VAL A 430 -11.68 6.94 -23.36
CA VAL A 430 -12.10 7.69 -24.55
C VAL A 430 -10.97 7.79 -25.58
N LEU A 431 -11.30 7.46 -26.81
CA LEU A 431 -10.43 7.60 -27.98
C LEU A 431 -11.04 8.60 -28.94
N ARG A 432 -10.27 9.54 -29.44
CA ARG A 432 -10.67 10.57 -30.41
C ARG A 432 -9.59 10.88 -31.44
N ASP A 433 -9.95 11.63 -32.45
CA ASP A 433 -9.04 12.32 -33.35
C ASP A 433 -7.98 11.39 -33.98
N ASN A 434 -8.44 10.43 -34.79
CA ASN A 434 -7.60 9.45 -35.51
C ASN A 434 -6.71 8.55 -34.66
N ALA A 435 -6.99 8.38 -33.36
CA ALA A 435 -6.21 7.45 -32.55
C ALA A 435 -6.22 6.03 -33.17
N GLN A 436 -5.03 5.43 -33.25
CA GLN A 436 -4.82 4.07 -33.73
C GLN A 436 -4.32 3.20 -32.57
N VAL A 437 -5.19 2.32 -32.09
CA VAL A 437 -4.98 1.54 -30.87
C VAL A 437 -4.96 0.06 -31.20
N ASP A 438 -3.89 -0.64 -30.82
CA ASP A 438 -3.75 -2.08 -31.07
C ASP A 438 -4.65 -2.89 -30.16
N GLY A 439 -4.79 -2.49 -28.89
CA GLY A 439 -5.63 -3.21 -27.93
C GLY A 439 -6.20 -2.35 -26.80
N ILE A 440 -7.49 -2.56 -26.52
CA ILE A 440 -8.12 -2.13 -25.26
C ILE A 440 -8.52 -3.44 -24.54
N GLU A 441 -7.71 -3.88 -23.60
CA GLU A 441 -7.80 -5.26 -23.14
C GLU A 441 -7.70 -5.41 -21.61
N TYR A 442 -8.48 -6.32 -21.03
CA TYR A 442 -8.42 -6.68 -19.62
C TYR A 442 -8.67 -5.53 -18.64
N ASN A 443 -9.27 -4.41 -19.10
CA ASN A 443 -9.57 -3.29 -18.21
C ASN A 443 -10.84 -3.55 -17.40
N THR A 444 -10.92 -2.97 -16.21
CA THR A 444 -12.15 -2.90 -15.40
C THR A 444 -12.60 -1.46 -15.33
N ILE A 445 -13.80 -1.18 -15.79
CA ILE A 445 -14.37 0.18 -15.82
C ILE A 445 -15.69 0.17 -15.05
N LYS A 446 -15.83 1.04 -14.06
CA LYS A 446 -17.00 1.10 -13.19
C LYS A 446 -17.59 2.49 -13.15
N ASN A 447 -18.92 2.56 -13.25
CA ASN A 447 -19.72 3.75 -13.01
C ASN A 447 -19.36 4.95 -13.92
N ALA A 448 -18.87 4.72 -15.15
CA ALA A 448 -18.63 5.81 -16.09
C ALA A 448 -19.91 6.63 -16.27
N GLU A 449 -19.80 7.97 -16.28
CA GLU A 449 -20.96 8.87 -16.29
C GLU A 449 -21.77 8.73 -17.58
N VAL A 450 -21.09 8.57 -18.71
CA VAL A 450 -21.69 8.32 -20.00
C VAL A 450 -21.36 6.90 -20.46
N ASN A 451 -20.31 6.69 -21.22
CA ASN A 451 -19.93 5.39 -21.72
C ASN A 451 -18.72 4.79 -20.98
N GLY A 452 -18.73 3.48 -20.82
CA GLY A 452 -17.55 2.80 -20.32
C GLY A 452 -16.35 2.99 -21.25
N ILE A 453 -16.54 2.69 -22.54
CA ILE A 453 -15.55 2.96 -23.59
C ILE A 453 -16.22 3.80 -24.67
N GLN A 454 -15.65 4.93 -25.02
CA GLN A 454 -16.04 5.84 -26.09
C GLN A 454 -14.97 5.84 -27.18
N ILE A 455 -15.37 5.72 -28.44
CA ILE A 455 -14.44 5.68 -29.58
C ILE A 455 -15.02 6.53 -30.71
N ASP A 456 -14.35 7.62 -31.05
CA ASP A 456 -14.78 8.58 -32.06
C ASP A 456 -13.72 8.72 -33.15
N SER A 457 -14.04 8.37 -34.37
CA SER A 457 -13.20 8.58 -35.58
C SER A 457 -11.82 7.92 -35.47
N CYS A 458 -11.76 6.72 -34.93
CA CYS A 458 -10.51 6.00 -34.60
C CYS A 458 -10.38 4.65 -35.31
N LYS A 459 -9.21 4.03 -35.17
CA LYS A 459 -8.96 2.63 -35.53
C LYS A 459 -8.54 1.83 -34.33
N VAL A 460 -9.20 0.69 -34.08
CA VAL A 460 -8.85 -0.19 -32.95
C VAL A 460 -8.74 -1.63 -33.46
N SER A 461 -7.62 -2.28 -33.23
CA SER A 461 -7.44 -3.67 -33.67
C SER A 461 -8.28 -4.64 -32.82
N THR A 462 -8.18 -4.54 -31.49
CA THR A 462 -8.89 -5.45 -30.58
C THR A 462 -9.47 -4.73 -29.36
N ILE A 463 -10.68 -5.14 -28.97
CA ILE A 463 -11.32 -4.75 -27.69
C ILE A 463 -11.77 -6.04 -27.04
N ASN A 464 -11.01 -6.52 -26.03
CA ASN A 464 -11.32 -7.83 -25.47
C ASN A 464 -11.07 -7.91 -23.95
N TYR A 465 -11.78 -8.84 -23.30
CA TYR A 465 -11.67 -9.13 -21.87
C TYR A 465 -11.85 -7.91 -20.94
N ASN A 466 -12.60 -6.89 -21.37
CA ASN A 466 -12.90 -5.76 -20.53
C ASN A 466 -14.16 -6.02 -19.68
N ASP A 467 -14.13 -5.65 -18.40
CA ASP A 467 -15.29 -5.61 -17.51
C ASP A 467 -15.84 -4.19 -17.44
N ILE A 468 -17.03 -3.97 -17.94
CA ILE A 468 -17.68 -2.66 -17.95
C ILE A 468 -18.95 -2.74 -17.10
N ILE A 469 -18.97 -2.02 -15.98
CA ILE A 469 -19.95 -2.18 -14.93
C ILE A 469 -20.68 -0.84 -14.70
N SER A 470 -21.99 -0.87 -14.85
CA SER A 470 -22.88 0.25 -14.54
C SER A 470 -22.54 1.58 -15.24
N PRO A 471 -22.26 1.62 -16.55
CA PRO A 471 -22.07 2.89 -17.25
C PRO A 471 -23.41 3.65 -17.36
N GLY A 472 -23.34 4.98 -17.34
CA GLY A 472 -24.51 5.87 -17.36
C GLY A 472 -25.25 5.92 -18.68
N LYS A 473 -24.66 5.42 -19.77
CA LYS A 473 -25.32 5.30 -21.07
C LYS A 473 -24.93 3.96 -21.70
N TYR A 474 -23.89 3.90 -22.53
CA TYR A 474 -23.45 2.68 -23.22
C TYR A 474 -22.31 1.98 -22.49
N GLY A 475 -22.27 0.65 -22.58
CA GLY A 475 -21.06 -0.07 -22.22
C GLY A 475 -19.90 0.36 -23.13
N MET A 476 -20.09 0.20 -24.43
CA MET A 476 -19.17 0.66 -25.48
C MET A 476 -19.95 1.45 -26.52
N GLY A 477 -19.44 2.62 -26.91
CA GLY A 477 -19.99 3.45 -28.01
C GLY A 477 -18.90 3.72 -29.04
N ALA A 478 -19.07 3.23 -30.27
CA ALA A 478 -18.18 3.48 -31.39
C ALA A 478 -18.87 4.31 -32.45
N TYR A 479 -18.24 5.40 -32.86
CA TYR A 479 -18.75 6.39 -33.83
C TYR A 479 -17.73 6.61 -34.93
N THR A 480 -18.09 6.43 -36.15
CA THR A 480 -17.25 6.62 -37.35
C THR A 480 -15.91 5.86 -37.25
N THR A 481 -15.90 4.70 -36.63
CA THR A 481 -14.72 3.98 -36.16
C THR A 481 -14.56 2.63 -36.88
N THR A 482 -13.33 2.20 -37.13
CA THR A 482 -13.02 0.85 -37.65
C THR A 482 -12.41 0.00 -36.52
N ILE A 483 -13.02 -1.15 -36.22
CA ILE A 483 -12.60 -2.07 -35.18
C ILE A 483 -12.38 -3.46 -35.82
N GLY A 484 -11.24 -4.11 -35.52
CA GLY A 484 -10.98 -5.47 -35.99
C GLY A 484 -11.84 -6.49 -35.23
N SER A 485 -11.80 -6.45 -33.88
CA SER A 485 -12.60 -7.38 -33.09
C SER A 485 -13.05 -6.83 -31.74
N ILE A 486 -14.28 -7.20 -31.35
CA ILE A 486 -14.86 -6.95 -30.01
C ILE A 486 -15.20 -8.31 -29.42
N THR A 487 -14.37 -8.87 -28.54
CA THR A 487 -14.53 -10.23 -28.05
C THR A 487 -14.35 -10.38 -26.55
N ASP A 488 -15.04 -11.34 -25.96
CA ASP A 488 -14.88 -11.77 -24.57
C ASP A 488 -15.09 -10.67 -23.53
N ASN A 489 -15.72 -9.53 -23.90
CA ASN A 489 -16.02 -8.47 -22.96
C ASN A 489 -17.24 -8.82 -22.08
N TYR A 490 -17.24 -8.34 -20.86
CA TYR A 490 -18.35 -8.41 -19.93
C TYR A 490 -18.93 -7.01 -19.69
N VAL A 491 -20.15 -6.80 -20.11
CA VAL A 491 -20.87 -5.53 -19.94
C VAL A 491 -22.11 -5.77 -19.09
N THR A 492 -22.28 -5.01 -18.03
CA THR A 492 -23.45 -5.13 -17.16
C THR A 492 -24.03 -3.80 -16.74
N SER A 493 -25.36 -3.77 -16.62
CA SER A 493 -26.12 -2.66 -16.04
C SER A 493 -25.90 -1.32 -16.75
N ALA A 494 -25.70 -1.32 -18.08
CA ALA A 494 -25.69 -0.09 -18.86
C ALA A 494 -27.08 0.55 -18.84
N LYS A 495 -27.13 1.87 -18.70
CA LYS A 495 -28.39 2.61 -18.64
C LYS A 495 -29.09 2.74 -20.01
N SER A 496 -28.41 2.35 -21.07
CA SER A 496 -28.95 2.23 -22.43
C SER A 496 -28.39 0.92 -23.03
N GLU A 497 -27.74 0.97 -24.19
CA GLU A 497 -27.19 -0.21 -24.86
C GLU A 497 -25.91 -0.74 -24.24
N GLY A 498 -25.66 -2.04 -24.43
CA GLY A 498 -24.41 -2.68 -23.97
C GLY A 498 -23.23 -2.34 -24.89
N ILE A 499 -23.25 -2.78 -26.13
CA ILE A 499 -22.22 -2.51 -27.15
C ILE A 499 -22.87 -1.89 -28.36
N THR A 500 -22.38 -0.73 -28.83
CA THR A 500 -22.97 -0.02 -29.97
C THR A 500 -21.95 0.32 -31.05
N LEU A 501 -22.36 0.15 -32.31
CA LEU A 501 -21.68 0.69 -33.49
C LEU A 501 -22.61 1.70 -34.16
N LEU A 502 -22.20 2.94 -34.26
CA LEU A 502 -22.98 4.09 -34.73
C LEU A 502 -22.21 4.87 -35.81
N TRP A 503 -22.93 5.65 -36.64
CA TRP A 503 -22.40 6.62 -37.59
C TRP A 503 -21.32 6.07 -38.52
N SER A 504 -21.67 5.04 -39.29
CA SER A 504 -20.79 4.39 -40.25
C SER A 504 -19.59 3.65 -39.65
N SER A 505 -19.71 3.23 -38.36
CA SER A 505 -18.69 2.40 -37.71
C SER A 505 -18.68 0.98 -38.29
N LYS A 506 -17.51 0.35 -38.24
CA LYS A 506 -17.30 -1.02 -38.72
C LYS A 506 -16.58 -1.84 -37.63
N ALA A 507 -17.06 -3.10 -37.44
CA ALA A 507 -16.33 -4.12 -36.69
C ALA A 507 -16.31 -5.43 -37.49
N ASP A 508 -15.15 -6.06 -37.65
CA ASP A 508 -15.07 -7.33 -38.40
C ASP A 508 -15.64 -8.51 -37.61
N LYS A 509 -15.52 -8.49 -36.28
CA LYS A 509 -16.00 -9.55 -35.36
C LYS A 509 -16.57 -8.98 -34.08
N ILE A 510 -17.75 -9.46 -33.66
CA ILE A 510 -18.34 -9.21 -32.34
C ILE A 510 -18.73 -10.57 -31.76
N LYS A 511 -17.86 -11.19 -30.93
CA LYS A 511 -18.02 -12.58 -30.51
C LYS A 511 -17.74 -12.78 -29.02
N TRP A 512 -18.41 -13.77 -28.44
CA TRP A 512 -18.16 -14.24 -27.06
C TRP A 512 -18.35 -13.17 -25.96
N ASN A 513 -18.96 -12.03 -26.31
CA ASN A 513 -19.26 -11.01 -25.33
C ASN A 513 -20.42 -11.44 -24.44
N ARG A 514 -20.37 -11.08 -23.18
CA ARG A 514 -21.44 -11.31 -22.19
C ARG A 514 -22.02 -9.97 -21.79
N VAL A 515 -23.21 -9.68 -22.25
CA VAL A 515 -23.92 -8.42 -22.01
C VAL A 515 -25.19 -8.69 -21.23
N ARG A 516 -25.35 -8.06 -20.09
CA ARG A 516 -26.53 -8.29 -19.24
C ARG A 516 -27.09 -7.03 -18.60
N SER A 517 -28.39 -7.09 -18.28
CA SER A 517 -29.09 -6.09 -17.47
C SER A 517 -28.95 -4.68 -18.03
N CYS A 518 -28.91 -4.54 -19.35
CA CYS A 518 -28.89 -3.23 -20.02
C CYS A 518 -30.33 -2.76 -20.24
N SER A 519 -30.57 -1.45 -20.05
CA SER A 519 -31.91 -0.86 -20.22
C SER A 519 -32.32 -0.72 -21.71
N GLY A 520 -31.38 -0.84 -22.62
CA GLY A 520 -31.60 -0.84 -24.09
C GLY A 520 -31.22 -2.18 -24.70
N THR A 521 -30.71 -2.14 -25.95
CA THR A 521 -30.27 -3.32 -26.71
C THR A 521 -28.91 -3.83 -26.18
N GLY A 522 -28.80 -5.15 -26.01
CA GLY A 522 -27.51 -5.75 -25.56
C GLY A 522 -26.38 -5.44 -26.56
N ILE A 523 -26.54 -5.76 -27.84
CA ILE A 523 -25.59 -5.39 -28.91
C ILE A 523 -26.38 -4.70 -30.02
N TYR A 524 -26.03 -3.49 -30.37
CA TYR A 524 -26.70 -2.67 -31.38
C TYR A 524 -25.72 -2.17 -32.45
N VAL A 525 -26.04 -2.45 -33.71
CA VAL A 525 -25.33 -1.91 -34.87
C VAL A 525 -26.32 -1.10 -35.70
N SER A 526 -26.08 0.18 -35.85
CA SER A 526 -27.00 1.08 -36.62
C SER A 526 -27.06 0.72 -38.10
N SER A 527 -28.11 1.15 -38.75
CA SER A 527 -28.36 0.82 -40.16
C SER A 527 -27.29 1.32 -41.15
N ASN A 528 -26.55 2.36 -40.77
CA ASN A 528 -25.46 2.93 -41.56
C ASN A 528 -24.06 2.39 -41.11
N SER A 529 -24.03 1.49 -40.14
CA SER A 529 -22.83 0.84 -39.64
C SER A 529 -22.76 -0.64 -40.13
N ASN A 530 -21.60 -1.24 -40.05
CA ASN A 530 -21.44 -2.60 -40.54
C ASN A 530 -20.76 -3.49 -39.47
N SER A 531 -21.17 -4.75 -39.44
CA SER A 531 -20.51 -5.80 -38.64
C SER A 531 -20.29 -7.03 -39.52
N GLY A 532 -19.14 -7.66 -39.35
CA GLY A 532 -18.87 -8.97 -39.94
C GLY A 532 -19.57 -10.08 -39.16
N ASP A 533 -18.84 -10.93 -38.46
CA ASP A 533 -19.40 -12.05 -37.71
C ASP A 533 -19.89 -11.62 -36.31
N VAL A 534 -21.22 -11.66 -36.09
CA VAL A 534 -21.85 -11.37 -34.78
C VAL A 534 -22.45 -12.66 -34.22
N SER A 535 -21.63 -13.49 -33.59
CA SER A 535 -22.03 -14.81 -33.12
C SER A 535 -21.44 -15.18 -31.76
N SER A 536 -22.03 -16.16 -31.10
CA SER A 536 -21.61 -16.70 -29.81
C SER A 536 -21.61 -15.68 -28.66
N ASN A 537 -22.33 -14.56 -28.79
CA ASN A 537 -22.51 -13.59 -27.70
C ASN A 537 -23.67 -14.03 -26.81
N LEU A 538 -23.59 -13.70 -25.53
CA LEU A 538 -24.69 -13.82 -24.57
C LEU A 538 -25.30 -12.44 -24.31
N THR A 539 -26.60 -12.30 -24.55
CA THR A 539 -27.36 -11.11 -24.15
C THR A 539 -28.58 -11.57 -23.33
N TYR A 540 -28.65 -11.18 -22.06
CA TYR A 540 -29.77 -11.55 -21.19
C TYR A 540 -30.15 -10.43 -20.21
N ASN A 541 -31.42 -10.42 -19.83
CA ASN A 541 -31.99 -9.34 -19.01
C ASN A 541 -31.75 -7.91 -19.59
N CYS A 542 -31.59 -7.81 -20.91
CA CYS A 542 -31.60 -6.56 -21.64
C CYS A 542 -32.99 -6.34 -22.25
N THR A 543 -33.41 -5.11 -22.47
CA THR A 543 -34.73 -4.85 -23.11
C THR A 543 -34.83 -5.50 -24.50
N TYR A 544 -33.77 -5.44 -25.27
CA TYR A 544 -33.62 -6.16 -26.54
C TYR A 544 -32.29 -6.91 -26.57
N GLY A 545 -32.25 -8.05 -27.22
CA GLY A 545 -31.03 -8.88 -27.30
C GLY A 545 -29.97 -8.29 -28.25
N ILE A 546 -29.92 -8.77 -29.48
CA ILE A 546 -28.95 -8.32 -30.49
C ILE A 546 -29.71 -7.78 -31.73
N ASN A 547 -29.40 -6.55 -32.10
CA ASN A 547 -29.83 -5.94 -33.36
C ASN A 547 -28.59 -5.56 -34.17
N ALA A 548 -28.22 -6.43 -35.10
CA ALA A 548 -27.02 -6.26 -35.93
C ALA A 548 -27.20 -6.96 -37.28
N PRO A 549 -26.61 -6.45 -38.39
CA PRO A 549 -26.44 -7.21 -39.60
C PRO A 549 -25.51 -8.40 -39.36
N ASN A 550 -25.62 -9.45 -40.21
CA ASN A 550 -24.81 -10.67 -40.14
C ASN A 550 -24.86 -11.37 -38.75
N LYS A 551 -26.02 -11.34 -38.10
CA LYS A 551 -26.26 -11.99 -36.82
C LYS A 551 -26.32 -13.52 -37.00
N GLY A 552 -25.29 -14.23 -36.50
CA GLY A 552 -25.27 -15.69 -36.40
C GLY A 552 -25.92 -16.20 -35.11
N SER A 553 -25.55 -17.41 -34.70
CA SER A 553 -26.07 -18.03 -33.46
C SER A 553 -25.51 -17.36 -32.22
N ASN A 554 -26.41 -16.92 -31.34
CA ASN A 554 -26.11 -16.23 -30.08
C ASN A 554 -26.94 -16.81 -28.92
N TYR A 555 -26.58 -16.51 -27.69
CA TYR A 555 -27.24 -17.02 -26.51
C TYR A 555 -28.14 -15.92 -25.89
N THR A 556 -29.31 -16.35 -25.40
CA THR A 556 -30.27 -15.45 -24.72
C THR A 556 -30.37 -15.73 -23.22
N SER A 557 -29.77 -16.82 -22.77
CA SER A 557 -29.72 -17.22 -21.37
C SER A 557 -28.34 -17.76 -21.00
N PRO A 558 -27.91 -17.53 -19.75
CA PRO A 558 -26.64 -18.06 -19.27
C PRO A 558 -26.72 -19.57 -19.02
N SER A 559 -25.60 -20.25 -19.17
CA SER A 559 -25.39 -21.62 -18.71
C SER A 559 -24.63 -21.65 -17.40
N SER A 560 -24.79 -22.75 -16.65
CA SER A 560 -23.97 -22.98 -15.45
C SER A 560 -22.49 -23.15 -15.81
N LEU A 561 -21.61 -22.59 -15.02
CA LEU A 561 -20.18 -22.77 -15.17
C LEU A 561 -19.79 -24.23 -14.92
N THR A 562 -19.11 -24.85 -15.88
CA THR A 562 -18.57 -26.23 -15.74
C THR A 562 -17.09 -26.23 -15.41
N LYS A 563 -16.33 -25.25 -15.90
CA LYS A 563 -14.90 -25.02 -15.63
C LYS A 563 -14.49 -23.62 -16.07
N PHE A 564 -13.37 -23.16 -15.56
CA PHE A 564 -12.70 -21.96 -16.08
C PHE A 564 -11.20 -22.23 -16.19
N TYR A 565 -10.53 -21.41 -16.98
CA TYR A 565 -9.09 -21.45 -17.15
C TYR A 565 -8.49 -20.11 -16.75
N LEU A 566 -7.27 -20.12 -16.29
CA LEU A 566 -6.47 -18.90 -16.08
C LEU A 566 -5.48 -18.78 -17.25
N GLU A 567 -5.12 -17.56 -17.60
CA GLU A 567 -4.33 -17.28 -18.82
C GLU A 567 -2.98 -18.02 -18.82
N LYS A 568 -2.37 -18.16 -17.65
CA LYS A 568 -1.13 -18.91 -17.42
C LYS A 568 -1.16 -19.52 -16.01
N ASP A 569 -0.13 -20.26 -15.65
CA ASP A 569 -0.02 -20.90 -14.34
C ASP A 569 0.38 -19.94 -13.23
N GLY A 570 0.90 -18.79 -13.60
CA GLY A 570 1.30 -17.76 -12.66
C GLY A 570 2.02 -16.59 -13.32
N VAL A 571 2.44 -15.66 -12.47
CA VAL A 571 3.06 -14.41 -12.87
C VAL A 571 4.26 -14.08 -11.97
N SER A 572 5.34 -13.58 -12.57
CA SER A 572 6.47 -12.95 -11.90
C SER A 572 6.31 -11.43 -11.98
N MET A 573 6.34 -10.74 -10.85
CA MET A 573 6.00 -9.33 -10.71
C MET A 573 7.10 -8.58 -9.97
N GLY A 574 7.45 -7.40 -10.44
CA GLY A 574 8.28 -6.46 -9.66
C GLY A 574 7.49 -5.84 -8.50
N VAL A 575 8.16 -5.53 -7.39
CA VAL A 575 7.53 -4.80 -6.28
C VAL A 575 6.89 -3.50 -6.79
N GLY A 576 5.66 -3.21 -6.37
CA GLY A 576 4.87 -2.04 -6.79
C GLY A 576 4.07 -2.23 -8.09
N THR A 577 4.28 -3.33 -8.83
CA THR A 577 3.52 -3.62 -10.04
C THR A 577 2.15 -4.26 -9.74
N ALA A 578 1.25 -4.21 -10.72
CA ALA A 578 -0.07 -4.82 -10.62
C ALA A 578 -0.39 -5.70 -11.84
N TYR A 579 -1.19 -6.74 -11.62
CA TYR A 579 -1.63 -7.65 -12.66
C TYR A 579 -3.07 -8.10 -12.40
N LYS A 580 -3.93 -8.12 -13.43
CA LYS A 580 -5.30 -8.59 -13.32
C LYS A 580 -5.43 -10.03 -13.81
N ILE A 581 -5.93 -10.92 -12.96
CA ILE A 581 -6.38 -12.26 -13.34
C ILE A 581 -7.77 -12.16 -13.96
N VAL A 582 -7.97 -12.75 -15.14
CA VAL A 582 -9.27 -12.87 -15.79
C VAL A 582 -9.55 -14.34 -16.05
N PRO A 583 -10.58 -14.94 -15.39
CA PRO A 583 -10.99 -16.31 -15.65
C PRO A 583 -11.69 -16.46 -17.03
N ASP A 584 -11.17 -17.35 -17.87
CA ASP A 584 -11.80 -17.73 -19.13
C ASP A 584 -12.81 -18.87 -18.88
N VAL A 585 -14.10 -18.58 -18.96
CA VAL A 585 -15.19 -19.47 -18.50
C VAL A 585 -15.65 -20.46 -19.58
N ARG A 586 -16.10 -21.64 -19.16
CA ARG A 586 -16.73 -22.63 -20.02
C ARG A 586 -18.04 -23.20 -19.42
N PRO A 587 -19.12 -23.31 -20.20
CA PRO A 587 -19.25 -22.86 -21.59
C PRO A 587 -19.11 -21.33 -21.72
N VAL A 588 -18.88 -20.82 -22.92
CA VAL A 588 -18.61 -19.38 -23.18
C VAL A 588 -19.76 -18.45 -22.77
N ASN A 589 -20.98 -18.97 -22.71
CA ASN A 589 -22.14 -18.23 -22.19
C ASN A 589 -22.39 -18.43 -20.70
N ALA A 590 -21.43 -18.97 -19.93
CA ALA A 590 -21.54 -19.02 -18.50
C ALA A 590 -21.32 -17.62 -17.91
N VAL A 591 -22.11 -17.29 -16.88
CA VAL A 591 -21.98 -16.08 -16.09
C VAL A 591 -21.82 -16.49 -14.64
N GLU A 592 -20.65 -16.20 -14.09
CA GLU A 592 -20.26 -16.60 -12.73
C GLU A 592 -19.58 -15.46 -12.00
N SER A 593 -19.78 -15.40 -10.71
CA SER A 593 -19.00 -14.51 -9.85
C SER A 593 -17.78 -15.24 -9.28
N PHE A 594 -16.66 -14.55 -9.26
CA PHE A 594 -15.41 -15.07 -8.74
C PHE A 594 -15.02 -14.33 -7.46
N SER A 595 -14.43 -15.07 -6.54
CA SER A 595 -13.75 -14.54 -5.36
C SER A 595 -12.27 -14.88 -5.44
N TYR A 596 -11.45 -13.99 -4.90
CA TYR A 596 -10.00 -14.06 -4.98
C TYR A 596 -9.42 -13.96 -3.57
N SER A 597 -8.43 -14.79 -3.26
CA SER A 597 -7.74 -14.73 -1.98
C SER A 597 -6.25 -15.01 -2.14
N SER A 598 -5.41 -14.21 -1.50
CA SER A 598 -3.97 -14.43 -1.46
C SER A 598 -3.59 -15.22 -0.21
N ALA A 599 -2.77 -16.25 -0.37
CA ALA A 599 -2.23 -17.03 0.75
C ALA A 599 -1.29 -16.18 1.63
N ASN A 600 -0.64 -15.16 1.06
CA ASN A 600 0.16 -14.18 1.82
C ASN A 600 0.01 -12.77 1.24
N SER A 601 -0.91 -12.01 1.81
CA SER A 601 -1.23 -10.65 1.36
C SER A 601 -0.13 -9.62 1.67
N SER A 602 0.88 -9.96 2.48
CA SER A 602 2.05 -9.10 2.69
C SER A 602 3.07 -9.20 1.54
N ILE A 603 3.09 -10.32 0.79
CA ILE A 603 3.90 -10.48 -0.42
C ILE A 603 3.16 -9.90 -1.62
N ALA A 604 1.92 -10.37 -1.85
CA ALA A 604 1.04 -9.83 -2.89
C ALA A 604 -0.40 -9.88 -2.43
N SER A 605 -1.12 -8.76 -2.48
CA SER A 605 -2.56 -8.72 -2.22
C SER A 605 -3.35 -8.91 -3.51
N VAL A 606 -4.59 -9.36 -3.41
CA VAL A 606 -5.54 -9.41 -4.50
C VAL A 606 -6.86 -8.77 -4.06
N ASP A 607 -7.49 -8.00 -4.93
CA ASP A 607 -8.79 -7.39 -4.68
C ASP A 607 -9.95 -8.28 -5.16
N SER A 608 -11.19 -7.81 -4.97
CA SER A 608 -12.41 -8.52 -5.36
C SER A 608 -12.60 -8.65 -6.87
N TYR A 609 -11.80 -7.98 -7.68
CA TYR A 609 -11.85 -8.02 -9.15
C TYR A 609 -10.68 -8.77 -9.77
N GLY A 610 -9.86 -9.42 -8.94
CA GLY A 610 -8.72 -10.21 -9.39
C GLY A 610 -7.47 -9.40 -9.71
N ARG A 611 -7.39 -8.11 -9.30
CA ARG A 611 -6.17 -7.31 -9.42
C ARG A 611 -5.19 -7.68 -8.31
N ILE A 612 -4.07 -8.26 -8.68
CA ILE A 612 -2.94 -8.55 -7.80
C ILE A 612 -2.07 -7.30 -7.71
N THR A 613 -1.62 -6.96 -6.52
CA THR A 613 -0.61 -5.91 -6.27
C THR A 613 0.59 -6.51 -5.54
N ALA A 614 1.76 -6.42 -6.15
CA ALA A 614 3.03 -6.92 -5.60
C ALA A 614 3.55 -5.94 -4.54
N LYS A 615 3.79 -6.43 -3.31
CA LYS A 615 4.16 -5.58 -2.17
C LYS A 615 5.57 -5.79 -1.66
N LYS A 616 6.00 -7.05 -1.58
CA LYS A 616 7.29 -7.44 -1.02
C LYS A 616 7.84 -8.66 -1.75
N GLN A 617 9.14 -8.72 -1.94
CA GLN A 617 9.82 -9.87 -2.52
C GLN A 617 9.45 -11.18 -1.82
N GLY A 618 9.17 -12.22 -2.60
CA GLY A 618 8.80 -13.55 -2.14
C GLY A 618 7.83 -14.24 -3.10
N SER A 619 7.31 -15.39 -2.70
CA SER A 619 6.33 -16.15 -3.48
C SER A 619 5.05 -16.35 -2.68
N THR A 620 3.91 -16.27 -3.37
CA THR A 620 2.59 -16.57 -2.80
C THR A 620 1.69 -17.18 -3.86
N THR A 621 0.50 -17.57 -3.46
CA THR A 621 -0.53 -18.12 -4.34
C THR A 621 -1.80 -17.29 -4.21
N VAL A 622 -2.42 -16.99 -5.33
CA VAL A 622 -3.78 -16.45 -5.37
C VAL A 622 -4.74 -17.59 -5.74
N THR A 623 -5.70 -17.85 -4.88
CA THR A 623 -6.80 -18.78 -5.17
C THR A 623 -7.94 -18.02 -5.82
N VAL A 624 -8.40 -18.51 -6.97
CA VAL A 624 -9.58 -18.03 -7.69
C VAL A 624 -10.68 -19.07 -7.49
N SER A 625 -11.81 -18.64 -6.93
CA SER A 625 -12.95 -19.52 -6.62
C SER A 625 -14.21 -18.98 -7.27
N SER A 626 -14.94 -19.83 -8.00
CA SER A 626 -16.28 -19.51 -8.50
C SER A 626 -17.33 -19.70 -7.40
N ALA A 627 -18.51 -19.09 -7.55
CA ALA A 627 -19.61 -19.23 -6.61
C ALA A 627 -20.11 -20.68 -6.49
N ASN A 628 -20.00 -21.48 -7.57
CA ASN A 628 -20.35 -22.91 -7.55
C ASN A 628 -19.23 -23.83 -7.02
N GLY A 629 -18.17 -23.26 -6.42
CA GLY A 629 -17.14 -24.01 -5.70
C GLY A 629 -15.95 -24.50 -6.51
N ILE A 630 -15.87 -24.23 -7.82
CA ILE A 630 -14.69 -24.58 -8.63
C ILE A 630 -13.55 -23.64 -8.25
N ARG A 631 -12.34 -24.20 -8.02
CA ARG A 631 -11.18 -23.43 -7.60
C ARG A 631 -9.99 -23.69 -8.51
N GLN A 632 -9.19 -22.63 -8.71
CA GLN A 632 -7.87 -22.71 -9.31
C GLN A 632 -6.87 -21.87 -8.55
N SER A 633 -5.62 -22.31 -8.56
CA SER A 633 -4.51 -21.62 -7.92
C SER A 633 -3.65 -20.91 -8.96
N TYR A 634 -3.25 -19.70 -8.68
CA TYR A 634 -2.42 -18.86 -9.53
C TYR A 634 -1.16 -18.44 -8.76
N ARG A 635 -0.01 -18.87 -9.24
CA ARG A 635 1.28 -18.60 -8.60
C ARG A 635 1.71 -17.17 -8.84
N VAL A 636 2.21 -16.52 -7.79
CA VAL A 636 2.74 -15.15 -7.84
C VAL A 636 4.13 -15.12 -7.24
N GLU A 637 5.12 -14.77 -8.04
CA GLU A 637 6.49 -14.51 -7.59
C GLU A 637 6.75 -13.02 -7.64
N VAL A 638 7.13 -12.42 -6.51
CA VAL A 638 7.48 -11.01 -6.43
C VAL A 638 8.99 -10.88 -6.33
N ASN A 639 9.57 -10.10 -7.25
CA ASN A 639 11.01 -9.84 -7.35
C ASN A 639 11.30 -8.33 -7.29
N ASN A 640 12.56 -7.93 -7.34
CA ASN A 640 12.98 -6.52 -7.34
C ASN A 640 12.98 -5.89 -8.75
N GLY A 641 12.51 -6.59 -9.76
CA GLY A 641 12.35 -6.05 -11.10
C GLY A 641 11.24 -5.01 -11.20
N SER A 642 11.07 -4.44 -12.37
CA SER A 642 10.11 -3.34 -12.59
C SER A 642 8.92 -3.73 -13.48
N GLY A 643 8.79 -4.99 -13.86
CA GLY A 643 7.78 -5.45 -14.80
C GLY A 643 6.99 -6.66 -14.31
N VAL A 644 6.13 -7.15 -15.19
CA VAL A 644 5.33 -8.36 -15.02
C VAL A 644 5.60 -9.29 -16.17
N SER A 645 5.88 -10.56 -15.87
CA SER A 645 6.08 -11.64 -16.86
C SER A 645 5.35 -12.90 -16.46
N TYR A 646 4.99 -13.75 -17.39
CA TYR A 646 4.36 -15.03 -17.07
C TYR A 646 5.37 -16.03 -16.53
N LEU A 647 4.92 -16.83 -15.56
CA LEU A 647 5.63 -18.01 -15.12
C LEU A 647 5.27 -19.19 -16.03
N GLU A 648 6.26 -19.83 -16.58
CA GLU A 648 6.09 -21.07 -17.32
C GLU A 648 6.38 -22.27 -16.41
N LEU A 649 5.50 -23.26 -16.43
CA LEU A 649 5.76 -24.53 -15.74
C LEU A 649 6.91 -25.25 -16.43
N LYS A 650 8.02 -25.37 -15.75
CA LYS A 650 9.09 -26.27 -16.16
C LYS A 650 8.64 -27.72 -15.87
N VAL A 651 8.43 -28.54 -16.91
CA VAL A 651 8.19 -29.97 -16.72
C VAL A 651 9.46 -30.61 -16.16
N LEU A 652 9.39 -31.07 -14.93
CA LEU A 652 10.53 -31.66 -14.22
C LEU A 652 10.68 -33.16 -14.58
N ALA A 653 11.85 -33.70 -14.32
CA ALA A 653 12.08 -35.12 -14.44
C ALA A 653 11.12 -35.91 -13.52
N THR A 654 10.71 -37.10 -13.98
CA THR A 654 9.89 -38.00 -13.16
C THR A 654 10.67 -38.43 -11.91
N PRO A 655 10.15 -38.17 -10.69
CA PRO A 655 10.86 -38.52 -9.47
C PRO A 655 10.97 -40.05 -9.31
N GLN A 656 12.01 -40.48 -8.67
CA GLN A 656 12.29 -41.89 -8.39
C GLN A 656 12.23 -42.10 -6.87
N ILE A 657 11.64 -43.22 -6.43
CA ILE A 657 11.80 -43.70 -5.05
C ILE A 657 13.17 -44.36 -4.96
N SER A 658 14.03 -43.85 -4.10
CA SER A 658 15.40 -44.31 -3.91
C SER A 658 15.55 -45.35 -2.81
N GLY A 659 14.54 -45.50 -1.95
CA GLY A 659 14.60 -46.50 -0.86
C GLY A 659 13.35 -46.54 -0.02
N PHE A 660 13.27 -47.61 0.77
CA PHE A 660 12.24 -47.83 1.80
C PHE A 660 12.87 -48.25 3.11
N LYS A 661 12.23 -47.93 4.22
CA LYS A 661 12.61 -48.37 5.57
C LYS A 661 11.38 -48.65 6.40
N SER A 662 11.34 -49.80 7.08
CA SER A 662 10.32 -50.05 8.11
C SER A 662 10.72 -49.32 9.40
N THR A 663 9.88 -48.41 9.87
CA THR A 663 10.03 -47.63 11.11
C THR A 663 8.86 -47.88 12.04
N ALA A 664 8.95 -47.46 13.30
CA ALA A 664 7.84 -47.55 14.25
C ALA A 664 6.60 -46.74 13.80
N GLN A 665 6.80 -45.75 12.93
CA GLN A 665 5.75 -44.85 12.43
C GLN A 665 5.09 -45.36 11.14
N GLY A 666 5.71 -46.36 10.49
CA GLY A 666 5.25 -46.88 9.21
C GLY A 666 6.36 -47.10 8.22
N VAL A 667 6.01 -47.06 6.94
CA VAL A 667 6.98 -47.14 5.83
C VAL A 667 7.57 -45.77 5.54
N GLU A 668 8.83 -45.56 5.83
CA GLU A 668 9.56 -44.40 5.33
C GLU A 668 9.96 -44.59 3.88
N ILE A 669 9.50 -43.71 3.01
CA ILE A 669 9.75 -43.70 1.56
C ILE A 669 10.78 -42.61 1.28
N SER A 670 11.96 -42.97 0.75
CA SER A 670 12.97 -42.01 0.32
C SER A 670 12.83 -41.70 -1.16
N ILE A 671 12.86 -40.42 -1.50
CA ILE A 671 12.65 -39.90 -2.86
C ILE A 671 13.97 -39.30 -3.34
N ALA A 672 14.40 -39.68 -4.55
CA ALA A 672 15.55 -39.03 -5.19
C ALA A 672 15.20 -37.56 -5.49
N LYS A 673 16.03 -36.62 -5.00
CA LYS A 673 15.80 -35.19 -5.22
C LYS A 673 15.75 -34.86 -6.71
N VAL A 674 14.73 -34.11 -7.11
CA VAL A 674 14.58 -33.57 -8.45
C VAL A 674 14.83 -32.06 -8.41
N ASP A 675 15.79 -31.58 -9.18
CA ASP A 675 16.13 -30.16 -9.21
C ASP A 675 14.97 -29.33 -9.76
N GLY A 676 14.60 -28.29 -9.00
CA GLY A 676 13.48 -27.43 -9.31
C GLY A 676 12.13 -27.92 -8.76
N ALA A 677 12.04 -29.08 -8.13
CA ALA A 677 10.84 -29.50 -7.42
C ALA A 677 10.68 -28.70 -6.12
N TYR A 678 9.50 -28.11 -5.89
CA TYR A 678 9.15 -27.51 -4.61
C TYR A 678 8.88 -28.58 -3.56
N GLY A 679 8.25 -29.68 -3.99
CA GLY A 679 7.90 -30.79 -3.12
C GLY A 679 7.42 -32.00 -3.92
N TYR A 680 6.90 -32.95 -3.19
CA TYR A 680 6.43 -34.21 -3.77
C TYR A 680 5.06 -34.59 -3.22
N ARG A 681 4.26 -35.23 -4.05
CA ARG A 681 3.04 -35.94 -3.62
C ARG A 681 3.25 -37.44 -3.81
N ALA A 682 3.11 -38.18 -2.72
CA ALA A 682 3.19 -39.64 -2.72
C ALA A 682 1.80 -40.27 -2.95
N PHE A 683 1.78 -41.45 -3.53
CA PHE A 683 0.58 -42.24 -3.80
C PHE A 683 0.83 -43.71 -3.47
N TYR A 684 -0.17 -44.40 -2.96
CA TYR A 684 -0.18 -45.86 -2.88
C TYR A 684 -1.20 -46.45 -3.88
N LYS A 685 -0.95 -47.69 -4.31
CA LYS A 685 -1.82 -48.41 -5.26
C LYS A 685 -2.92 -49.14 -4.51
N GLY A 686 -4.14 -48.64 -4.55
CA GLY A 686 -5.33 -49.30 -4.03
C GLY A 686 -6.02 -50.17 -5.09
N SER A 687 -7.11 -50.84 -4.70
CA SER A 687 -7.87 -51.69 -5.61
C SER A 687 -8.47 -50.96 -6.82
N SER A 688 -8.73 -49.67 -6.70
CA SER A 688 -9.28 -48.79 -7.74
C SER A 688 -8.23 -47.89 -8.42
N GLY A 689 -6.95 -48.16 -8.25
CA GLY A 689 -5.84 -47.35 -8.80
C GLY A 689 -5.07 -46.56 -7.76
N TRP A 690 -4.32 -45.50 -8.21
CA TRP A 690 -3.48 -44.70 -7.37
C TRP A 690 -4.29 -43.76 -6.46
N LYS A 691 -4.04 -43.83 -5.17
CA LYS A 691 -4.63 -42.95 -4.14
C LYS A 691 -3.57 -42.04 -3.56
N ALA A 692 -3.87 -40.75 -3.48
CA ALA A 692 -2.95 -39.77 -2.90
C ALA A 692 -2.84 -39.94 -1.40
N MET A 693 -1.61 -39.84 -0.87
CA MET A 693 -1.29 -39.95 0.55
C MET A 693 -1.08 -38.57 1.17
N GLY A 694 -0.48 -37.62 0.44
CA GLY A 694 -0.25 -36.27 0.92
C GLY A 694 0.90 -35.60 0.18
N ASN A 695 1.13 -34.34 0.52
CA ASN A 695 2.25 -33.54 0.00
C ASN A 695 3.37 -33.45 1.04
N THR A 696 4.62 -33.43 0.56
CA THR A 696 5.80 -33.16 1.39
C THR A 696 6.77 -32.24 0.63
N THR A 697 7.44 -31.36 1.35
CA THR A 697 8.59 -30.60 0.83
C THR A 697 9.93 -31.31 1.11
N SER A 698 9.88 -32.38 1.87
CA SER A 698 11.03 -33.27 2.15
C SER A 698 11.21 -34.29 1.02
N THR A 699 12.42 -34.81 0.89
CA THR A 699 12.73 -36.02 0.09
C THR A 699 12.35 -37.32 0.79
N THR A 700 11.64 -37.26 1.90
CA THR A 700 11.10 -38.39 2.62
C THR A 700 9.61 -38.21 2.88
N PHE A 701 8.90 -39.33 2.87
CA PHE A 701 7.48 -39.44 3.20
C PHE A 701 7.26 -40.67 4.05
N ILE A 702 6.36 -40.59 5.04
CA ILE A 702 6.00 -41.76 5.90
C ILE A 702 4.56 -42.15 5.60
N ASP A 703 4.38 -43.43 5.26
CA ASP A 703 3.06 -44.05 5.21
C ASP A 703 2.80 -44.68 6.58
N ASP A 704 1.93 -44.09 7.36
CA ASP A 704 1.54 -44.53 8.70
C ASP A 704 0.28 -45.40 8.71
N ASP A 705 -0.38 -45.60 7.58
CA ASP A 705 -1.56 -46.50 7.42
C ASP A 705 -1.15 -47.89 6.90
N VAL A 706 -0.11 -48.47 7.50
CA VAL A 706 0.43 -49.77 7.10
C VAL A 706 0.34 -50.82 8.22
N ARG A 707 0.16 -52.07 7.85
CA ARG A 707 0.12 -53.20 8.79
C ARG A 707 1.37 -54.04 8.66
N ASN A 708 1.93 -54.48 9.76
CA ASN A 708 3.15 -55.32 9.78
C ASN A 708 2.90 -56.60 8.97
N GLY A 709 3.81 -56.96 8.06
CA GLY A 709 3.67 -58.04 7.07
C GLY A 709 2.91 -57.65 5.79
N GLY A 710 2.32 -56.43 5.72
CA GLY A 710 1.61 -55.92 4.55
C GLY A 710 2.57 -55.47 3.43
N THR A 711 2.18 -55.70 2.19
CA THR A 711 2.94 -55.29 0.99
C THR A 711 2.23 -54.19 0.24
N TYR A 712 2.93 -53.10 -0.02
CA TYR A 712 2.37 -51.86 -0.58
C TYR A 712 3.17 -51.42 -1.79
N THR A 713 2.47 -50.82 -2.78
CA THR A 713 3.10 -50.27 -3.99
C THR A 713 2.91 -48.78 -4.04
N TYR A 714 3.98 -48.01 -4.26
CA TYR A 714 4.02 -46.56 -4.17
C TYR A 714 4.49 -45.93 -5.46
N THR A 715 4.04 -44.69 -5.71
CA THR A 715 4.61 -43.81 -6.70
C THR A 715 4.62 -42.37 -6.22
N VAL A 716 5.34 -41.50 -6.93
CA VAL A 716 5.58 -40.12 -6.51
C VAL A 716 5.53 -39.18 -7.71
N ARG A 717 5.02 -37.96 -7.52
CA ARG A 717 5.10 -36.85 -8.49
C ARG A 717 5.71 -35.63 -7.85
N CYS A 718 6.46 -34.84 -8.62
CA CYS A 718 6.85 -33.49 -8.21
C CYS A 718 5.66 -32.57 -8.19
N ILE A 719 5.64 -31.65 -7.22
CA ILE A 719 4.64 -30.60 -7.11
C ILE A 719 5.30 -29.24 -7.01
N ASP A 720 4.57 -28.20 -7.43
CA ASP A 720 4.90 -26.80 -7.14
C ASP A 720 4.43 -26.40 -5.73
N ALA A 721 4.63 -25.15 -5.35
CA ALA A 721 4.21 -24.58 -4.07
C ALA A 721 2.68 -24.63 -3.85
N ASN A 722 1.91 -24.80 -4.91
CA ASN A 722 0.44 -24.87 -4.89
C ASN A 722 -0.09 -26.29 -4.86
N GLY A 723 0.82 -27.29 -4.92
CA GLY A 723 0.47 -28.69 -5.01
C GLY A 723 0.08 -29.17 -6.42
N ASN A 724 0.30 -28.37 -7.47
CA ASN A 724 0.11 -28.80 -8.85
C ASN A 724 1.26 -29.70 -9.30
N PHE A 725 0.96 -30.66 -10.17
CA PHE A 725 1.97 -31.60 -10.66
C PHE A 725 2.89 -30.95 -11.70
N THR A 726 4.18 -31.00 -11.42
CA THR A 726 5.24 -30.47 -12.30
C THR A 726 6.06 -31.59 -12.97
N SER A 727 5.71 -32.85 -12.75
CA SER A 727 6.35 -34.00 -13.41
C SER A 727 5.35 -35.09 -13.81
N SER A 728 5.79 -36.06 -14.64
CA SER A 728 5.13 -37.35 -14.79
C SER A 728 5.38 -38.21 -13.54
N TYR A 729 4.89 -39.46 -13.53
CA TYR A 729 5.11 -40.44 -12.47
C TYR A 729 5.39 -41.84 -13.03
N ASN A 730 6.00 -42.70 -12.23
CA ASN A 730 6.16 -44.09 -12.58
C ASN A 730 4.83 -44.84 -12.35
N ASN A 731 4.20 -45.27 -13.45
CA ASN A 731 2.88 -45.93 -13.42
C ASN A 731 2.95 -47.39 -12.91
N THR A 732 4.10 -48.04 -12.97
CA THR A 732 4.33 -49.38 -12.37
C THR A 732 4.43 -49.26 -10.85
N GLY A 733 5.11 -48.23 -10.35
CA GLY A 733 5.38 -48.00 -8.93
C GLY A 733 6.55 -48.86 -8.40
N TRP A 734 6.76 -48.72 -7.10
CA TRP A 734 7.77 -49.48 -6.35
C TRP A 734 7.09 -50.21 -5.20
N THR A 735 7.35 -51.48 -5.00
CA THR A 735 6.69 -52.32 -4.02
C THR A 735 7.58 -52.59 -2.81
N TYR A 736 7.03 -52.52 -1.59
CA TYR A 736 7.75 -52.77 -0.34
C TYR A 736 6.85 -53.50 0.66
N THR A 737 7.46 -54.41 1.45
CA THR A 737 6.78 -55.13 2.52
C THR A 737 7.19 -54.51 3.86
N TYR A 738 6.22 -54.01 4.61
CA TYR A 738 6.44 -53.40 5.91
C TYR A 738 6.66 -54.47 7.00
N ASN A 739 7.89 -54.55 7.56
CA ASN A 739 8.29 -55.44 8.62
C ASN A 739 9.03 -54.68 9.71
N TYR A 740 8.28 -54.18 10.70
CA TYR A 740 8.89 -53.49 11.84
C TYR A 740 8.94 -54.38 13.07
N GLN A 741 10.12 -54.50 13.63
CA GLN A 741 10.36 -55.18 14.93
C GLN A 741 10.55 -54.12 16.01
N VAL A 742 9.66 -54.08 16.98
CA VAL A 742 9.76 -53.15 18.12
C VAL A 742 11.00 -53.52 18.94
N PRO A 743 12.00 -52.61 19.07
CA PRO A 743 13.14 -52.88 19.93
C PRO A 743 12.71 -53.05 21.40
N GLN A 744 13.11 -54.10 22.05
CA GLN A 744 12.89 -54.27 23.49
C GLN A 744 13.81 -53.31 24.25
N LEU A 745 13.20 -52.31 24.87
CA LEU A 745 13.90 -51.27 25.59
C LEU A 745 14.03 -51.61 27.07
N ALA A 746 15.02 -51.00 27.76
CA ALA A 746 15.19 -51.11 29.18
C ALA A 746 13.94 -50.53 29.90
N THR A 747 13.49 -51.21 30.95
CA THR A 747 12.34 -50.79 31.80
C THR A 747 12.67 -49.44 32.46
N PRO A 748 11.85 -48.38 32.30
CA PRO A 748 12.08 -47.11 32.97
C PRO A 748 12.00 -47.25 34.50
N GLN A 749 12.87 -46.54 35.22
CA GLN A 749 12.86 -46.48 36.66
C GLN A 749 12.38 -45.11 37.11
N ILE A 750 11.37 -45.08 38.01
CA ILE A 750 10.94 -43.82 38.62
C ILE A 750 12.07 -43.32 39.54
N THR A 751 12.54 -42.10 39.28
CA THR A 751 13.67 -41.44 39.93
C THR A 751 13.27 -40.37 40.95
N GLY A 752 12.05 -39.91 40.87
CA GLY A 752 11.55 -38.90 41.82
C GLY A 752 10.07 -38.62 41.73
N PHE A 753 9.58 -38.05 42.81
CA PHE A 753 8.23 -37.53 43.00
C PHE A 753 8.31 -36.12 43.55
N GLU A 754 7.38 -35.30 43.14
CA GLU A 754 7.24 -33.91 43.62
C GLU A 754 5.73 -33.63 43.83
N SER A 755 5.36 -33.11 44.99
CA SER A 755 4.01 -32.57 45.22
C SER A 755 3.94 -31.18 44.63
N THR A 756 3.15 -30.98 43.58
CA THR A 756 2.85 -29.70 42.95
C THR A 756 1.46 -29.23 43.35
N ASP A 757 1.12 -28.00 43.01
CA ASP A 757 -0.22 -27.46 43.26
C ASP A 757 -1.33 -28.18 42.46
N SER A 758 -0.97 -28.79 41.34
CA SER A 758 -1.89 -29.53 40.45
C SER A 758 -1.93 -31.03 40.70
N GLY A 759 -0.96 -31.60 41.43
CA GLY A 759 -0.92 -33.06 41.64
C GLY A 759 0.47 -33.60 41.94
N VAL A 760 0.64 -34.90 41.76
CA VAL A 760 1.91 -35.61 41.95
C VAL A 760 2.66 -35.63 40.61
N LYS A 761 3.75 -34.91 40.53
CA LYS A 761 4.68 -34.99 39.40
C LYS A 761 5.64 -36.14 39.58
N ILE A 762 5.64 -37.07 38.64
CA ILE A 762 6.39 -38.29 38.61
C ILE A 762 7.51 -38.10 37.58
N THR A 763 8.76 -38.44 37.93
CA THR A 763 9.93 -38.37 37.05
C THR A 763 10.58 -39.74 36.98
N TRP A 764 11.03 -40.14 35.78
CA TRP A 764 11.73 -41.41 35.57
C TRP A 764 12.93 -41.31 34.66
N SER A 765 13.75 -42.36 34.66
CA SER A 765 14.93 -42.45 33.78
C SER A 765 14.52 -42.55 32.32
N LYS A 766 15.15 -41.76 31.44
CA LYS A 766 14.96 -41.91 29.99
C LYS A 766 15.53 -43.24 29.51
N SER A 767 14.76 -43.94 28.67
CA SER A 767 15.22 -45.15 27.98
C SER A 767 15.57 -44.77 26.54
N ASN A 768 16.82 -45.03 26.14
CA ASN A 768 17.26 -44.71 24.77
C ASN A 768 16.45 -45.53 23.77
N GLY A 769 15.90 -44.83 22.77
CA GLY A 769 15.03 -45.42 21.75
C GLY A 769 13.54 -45.45 22.10
N ALA A 770 13.15 -45.01 23.29
CA ALA A 770 11.72 -44.84 23.60
C ALA A 770 11.14 -43.67 22.86
N TYR A 771 10.02 -43.87 22.19
CA TYR A 771 9.24 -42.75 21.60
C TYR A 771 8.49 -41.98 22.69
N GLY A 772 7.94 -42.72 23.64
CA GLY A 772 7.20 -42.17 24.76
C GLY A 772 7.05 -43.15 25.88
N TYR A 773 6.25 -42.80 26.83
CA TYR A 773 6.02 -43.62 28.05
C TYR A 773 4.55 -43.63 28.37
N ARG A 774 4.08 -44.78 28.94
CA ARG A 774 2.77 -44.84 29.57
C ARG A 774 2.96 -45.08 31.07
N VAL A 775 2.31 -44.21 31.84
CA VAL A 775 2.31 -44.28 33.29
C VAL A 775 1.14 -45.10 33.73
N PHE A 776 1.29 -45.82 34.86
CA PHE A 776 0.23 -46.60 35.48
C PHE A 776 0.21 -46.29 36.96
N TYR A 777 -0.98 -46.29 37.55
CA TYR A 777 -1.19 -46.31 38.99
C TYR A 777 -1.81 -47.64 39.45
N LYS A 778 -1.54 -48.04 40.70
CA LYS A 778 -2.04 -49.26 41.23
C LYS A 778 -3.39 -49.03 41.91
N GLY A 779 -4.45 -49.48 41.29
CA GLY A 779 -5.80 -49.47 41.86
C GLY A 779 -6.13 -50.75 42.60
N SER A 780 -7.33 -50.87 43.19
CA SER A 780 -7.82 -52.05 43.94
C SER A 780 -7.88 -53.33 43.08
N SER A 781 -8.01 -53.19 41.75
CA SER A 781 -8.08 -54.28 40.78
C SER A 781 -6.80 -54.47 39.97
N GLY A 782 -5.65 -53.89 40.41
CA GLY A 782 -4.37 -53.97 39.71
C GLY A 782 -3.95 -52.66 39.03
N TRP A 783 -2.99 -52.76 38.09
CA TRP A 783 -2.45 -51.61 37.37
C TRP A 783 -3.45 -51.05 36.37
N LYS A 784 -3.69 -49.74 36.49
CA LYS A 784 -4.53 -48.96 35.55
C LYS A 784 -3.65 -47.98 34.76
N GLY A 785 -3.79 -48.01 33.45
CA GLY A 785 -3.04 -47.09 32.58
C GLY A 785 -3.58 -45.69 32.67
N MET A 786 -2.64 -44.74 32.71
CA MET A 786 -2.87 -43.29 32.56
C MET A 786 -2.52 -42.87 31.13
N ASP A 787 -2.27 -41.59 30.91
CA ASP A 787 -1.99 -41.08 29.56
C ASP A 787 -0.59 -41.48 29.04
N ASN A 788 -0.47 -41.46 27.75
CA ASN A 788 0.80 -41.59 27.07
C ASN A 788 1.50 -40.22 27.03
N VAL A 789 2.81 -40.19 27.33
CA VAL A 789 3.62 -38.95 27.26
C VAL A 789 4.93 -39.22 26.54
N THR A 790 5.44 -38.18 25.88
CA THR A 790 6.73 -38.20 25.19
C THR A 790 7.87 -37.67 26.05
N THR A 791 7.54 -37.08 27.19
CA THR A 791 8.51 -36.63 28.22
C THR A 791 8.80 -37.75 29.22
N ASN A 792 9.84 -37.59 30.02
CA ASN A 792 10.15 -38.51 31.16
C ASN A 792 9.56 -38.00 32.48
N THR A 793 8.46 -37.24 32.39
CA THR A 793 7.70 -36.73 33.52
C THR A 793 6.20 -36.81 33.24
N TYR A 794 5.42 -37.02 34.26
CA TYR A 794 3.94 -36.98 34.22
C TYR A 794 3.41 -36.37 35.51
N THR A 795 2.35 -35.62 35.45
CA THR A 795 1.63 -35.12 36.65
C THR A 795 0.28 -35.81 36.76
N ASP A 796 0.08 -36.56 37.84
CA ASP A 796 -1.20 -37.11 38.18
C ASP A 796 -2.01 -36.07 38.96
N GLU A 797 -3.01 -35.50 38.29
CA GLU A 797 -3.86 -34.45 38.87
C GLU A 797 -5.06 -35.03 39.67
N ASP A 798 -5.30 -36.33 39.55
CA ASP A 798 -6.44 -37.02 40.16
C ASP A 798 -6.12 -37.58 41.58
N VAL A 799 -5.33 -36.78 42.31
CA VAL A 799 -4.82 -37.14 43.64
C VAL A 799 -5.44 -36.28 44.75
N ARG A 800 -5.63 -36.86 45.98
CA ARG A 800 -6.12 -36.11 47.14
C ARG A 800 -5.00 -35.87 48.14
N VAL A 801 -5.01 -34.71 48.77
CA VAL A 801 -4.03 -34.32 49.80
C VAL A 801 -4.03 -35.37 50.92
N GLY A 802 -2.85 -35.88 51.28
CA GLY A 802 -2.66 -36.97 52.21
C GLY A 802 -2.85 -38.36 51.62
N GLY A 803 -3.29 -38.48 50.36
CA GLY A 803 -3.45 -39.76 49.64
C GLY A 803 -2.08 -40.35 49.24
N THR A 804 -1.98 -41.70 49.40
CA THR A 804 -0.76 -42.44 49.01
C THR A 804 -1.02 -43.28 47.77
N TYR A 805 -0.16 -43.11 46.75
CA TYR A 805 -0.34 -43.71 45.43
C TYR A 805 0.89 -44.46 44.97
N THR A 806 0.70 -45.53 44.23
CA THR A 806 1.81 -46.37 43.71
C THR A 806 1.79 -46.33 42.18
N TYR A 807 2.95 -46.06 41.57
CA TYR A 807 3.09 -45.88 40.13
C TYR A 807 4.13 -46.81 39.50
N THR A 808 3.96 -47.06 38.20
CA THR A 808 4.95 -47.70 37.33
C THR A 808 4.90 -47.10 35.94
N VAL A 809 5.92 -47.30 35.13
CA VAL A 809 6.06 -46.69 33.78
C VAL A 809 6.56 -47.76 32.80
N ARG A 810 6.03 -47.71 31.56
CA ARG A 810 6.54 -48.52 30.44
C ARG A 810 6.90 -47.61 29.27
N CYS A 811 7.92 -48.02 28.51
CA CYS A 811 8.19 -47.41 27.22
C CYS A 811 7.12 -47.80 26.20
N ILE A 812 6.77 -46.87 25.36
CA ILE A 812 5.90 -47.07 24.17
C ILE A 812 6.61 -46.64 22.89
N ASP A 813 6.22 -47.28 21.79
CA ASP A 813 6.59 -46.85 20.44
C ASP A 813 5.63 -45.77 19.95
N GLN A 814 5.79 -45.29 18.73
CA GLN A 814 4.96 -44.24 18.13
C GLN A 814 3.50 -44.62 17.97
N ASN A 815 3.18 -45.90 17.91
CA ASN A 815 1.80 -46.41 17.78
C ASN A 815 1.16 -46.71 19.14
N GLY A 816 1.90 -46.40 20.25
CA GLY A 816 1.43 -46.65 21.60
C GLY A 816 1.62 -48.11 22.07
N ASN A 817 2.31 -48.98 21.30
CA ASN A 817 2.59 -50.35 21.72
C ASN A 817 3.72 -50.38 22.75
N PHE A 818 3.66 -51.31 23.69
CA PHE A 818 4.70 -51.43 24.73
C PHE A 818 6.01 -51.92 24.17
N ALA A 819 7.05 -51.11 24.38
CA ALA A 819 8.44 -51.39 23.93
C ALA A 819 9.36 -51.82 25.08
N SER A 820 8.90 -51.87 26.32
CA SER A 820 9.65 -52.33 27.50
C SER A 820 8.80 -53.15 28.45
N GLY A 821 9.46 -53.85 29.42
CA GLY A 821 8.85 -54.32 30.61
C GLY A 821 8.36 -53.17 31.55
N TYR A 822 7.92 -53.53 32.76
CA TYR A 822 7.58 -52.56 33.82
C TYR A 822 7.96 -53.12 35.20
N ASN A 823 8.14 -52.24 36.18
CA ASN A 823 8.33 -52.66 37.57
C ASN A 823 6.97 -53.05 38.18
N ASN A 824 6.78 -54.34 38.47
CA ASN A 824 5.49 -54.85 38.97
C ASN A 824 5.24 -54.51 40.46
N THR A 825 6.26 -54.13 41.22
CA THR A 825 6.12 -53.64 42.59
C THR A 825 5.66 -52.18 42.60
N GLY A 826 6.17 -51.37 41.68
CA GLY A 826 5.93 -49.93 41.61
C GLY A 826 6.69 -49.11 42.64
N TRP A 827 6.48 -47.81 42.60
CA TRP A 827 7.00 -46.81 43.53
C TRP A 827 5.89 -46.00 44.14
N THR A 828 5.93 -45.82 45.48
CA THR A 828 4.85 -45.22 46.25
C THR A 828 5.20 -43.82 46.74
N TYR A 829 4.24 -42.91 46.69
CA TYR A 829 4.37 -41.52 47.12
C TYR A 829 3.09 -41.00 47.77
N THR A 830 3.23 -40.10 48.78
CA THR A 830 2.11 -39.42 49.43
C THR A 830 2.04 -37.97 49.02
N TYR A 831 0.91 -37.56 48.49
CA TYR A 831 0.74 -36.20 47.94
C TYR A 831 0.49 -35.15 49.03
N GLN A 832 1.41 -34.15 49.11
CA GLN A 832 1.31 -33.01 50.02
C GLN A 832 1.79 -31.74 49.32
N PRO A 833 0.93 -30.91 48.70
CA PRO A 833 1.34 -29.69 48.04
C PRO A 833 1.86 -28.64 49.01
N LYS A 834 2.89 -27.89 48.62
CA LYS A 834 3.50 -26.84 49.43
C LYS A 834 2.61 -25.60 49.37
N GLN A 835 2.21 -25.08 50.54
CA GLN A 835 1.56 -23.77 50.59
C GLN A 835 2.57 -22.64 50.34
N LEU A 836 2.16 -21.63 49.57
CA LEU A 836 2.90 -20.40 49.39
C LEU A 836 2.82 -19.50 50.62
N ASP A 837 3.78 -18.58 50.73
CA ASP A 837 3.78 -17.57 51.77
C ASP A 837 2.51 -16.67 51.67
N THR A 838 2.02 -16.21 52.82
CA THR A 838 0.89 -15.28 52.85
C THR A 838 1.33 -13.90 52.41
N PRO A 839 0.66 -13.29 51.37
CA PRO A 839 0.99 -11.93 50.96
C PRO A 839 0.82 -10.92 52.07
N GLN A 840 1.74 -9.99 52.21
CA GLN A 840 1.67 -8.89 53.17
C GLN A 840 1.36 -7.59 52.44
N ILE A 841 0.33 -6.87 52.90
CA ILE A 841 0.05 -5.52 52.37
C ILE A 841 1.19 -4.59 52.84
N THR A 842 1.83 -3.95 51.86
CA THR A 842 3.01 -3.09 52.09
C THR A 842 2.66 -1.60 52.10
N GLY A 843 1.48 -1.27 51.63
CA GLY A 843 1.07 0.15 51.61
C GLY A 843 -0.33 0.35 51.02
N PHE A 844 -0.80 1.57 51.29
CA PHE A 844 -2.04 2.13 50.77
C PHE A 844 -1.80 3.52 50.21
N GLU A 845 -2.53 3.88 49.19
CA GLU A 845 -2.47 5.20 48.58
C GLU A 845 -3.92 5.71 48.39
N SER A 846 -4.25 6.88 48.93
CA SER A 846 -5.51 7.56 48.62
C SER A 846 -5.42 8.28 47.28
N THR A 847 -6.18 7.86 46.30
CA THR A 847 -6.23 8.47 44.96
C THR A 847 -7.62 9.11 44.75
N ALA A 848 -7.76 9.93 43.74
CA ALA A 848 -9.06 10.49 43.38
C ALA A 848 -10.12 9.44 43.03
N GLN A 849 -9.68 8.23 42.70
CA GLN A 849 -10.55 7.13 42.22
C GLN A 849 -10.84 6.10 43.31
N GLY A 850 -10.13 6.13 44.43
CA GLY A 850 -10.27 5.14 45.46
C GLY A 850 -8.99 4.85 46.24
N VAL A 851 -8.96 3.76 46.94
CA VAL A 851 -7.80 3.26 47.69
C VAL A 851 -7.01 2.28 46.83
N LYS A 852 -5.79 2.60 46.53
CA LYS A 852 -4.85 1.66 45.92
C LYS A 852 -4.15 0.88 47.02
N ILE A 853 -4.29 -0.43 47.02
CA ILE A 853 -3.74 -1.38 47.94
C ILE A 853 -2.55 -2.06 47.30
N MET A 854 -1.41 -2.14 47.95
CA MET A 854 -0.16 -2.73 47.45
C MET A 854 0.34 -3.77 48.40
N TRP A 855 0.91 -4.89 47.90
CA TRP A 855 1.48 -5.96 48.72
C TRP A 855 2.76 -6.53 48.08
N ASN A 856 3.51 -7.29 48.87
CA ASN A 856 4.74 -7.92 48.39
C ASN A 856 4.40 -9.03 47.36
N LYS A 857 5.21 -9.12 46.30
CA LYS A 857 5.11 -10.24 45.36
C LYS A 857 5.53 -11.54 46.05
N VAL A 858 4.74 -12.59 45.94
CA VAL A 858 5.03 -13.94 46.43
C VAL A 858 5.52 -14.82 45.29
N ASN A 859 6.70 -15.37 45.41
CA ASN A 859 7.26 -16.26 44.41
C ASN A 859 6.41 -17.54 44.26
N GLY A 860 6.06 -17.87 43.01
CA GLY A 860 5.18 -19.00 42.70
C GLY A 860 3.69 -18.68 42.68
N ALA A 861 3.26 -17.48 43.07
CA ALA A 861 1.87 -17.07 42.92
C ALA A 861 1.57 -16.73 41.47
N TYR A 862 0.49 -17.30 40.92
CA TYR A 862 -0.02 -16.90 39.61
C TYR A 862 -0.73 -15.55 39.68
N GLY A 863 -1.47 -15.32 40.74
CA GLY A 863 -2.16 -14.07 40.99
C GLY A 863 -2.61 -13.96 42.45
N TYR A 864 -3.43 -12.97 42.70
CA TYR A 864 -3.90 -12.65 44.04
C TYR A 864 -5.39 -12.37 44.04
N ARG A 865 -6.05 -12.71 45.13
CA ARG A 865 -7.42 -12.24 45.40
C ARG A 865 -7.42 -11.35 46.64
N VAL A 866 -7.96 -10.16 46.47
CA VAL A 866 -8.12 -9.18 47.56
C VAL A 866 -9.44 -9.38 48.26
N PHE A 867 -9.49 -9.08 49.54
CA PHE A 867 -10.68 -9.14 50.36
C PHE A 867 -10.81 -7.90 51.21
N TYR A 868 -12.02 -7.43 51.44
CA TYR A 868 -12.32 -6.41 52.41
C TYR A 868 -13.19 -7.02 53.52
N LYS A 869 -13.10 -6.46 54.77
CA LYS A 869 -13.85 -6.95 55.90
C LYS A 869 -15.21 -6.21 55.99
N GLY A 870 -16.27 -6.88 55.63
CA GLY A 870 -17.62 -6.38 55.81
C GLY A 870 -18.24 -6.78 57.20
N SER A 871 -19.47 -6.39 57.46
CA SER A 871 -20.18 -6.69 58.69
C SER A 871 -20.39 -8.19 58.94
N SER A 872 -20.40 -8.99 57.90
CA SER A 872 -20.58 -10.48 57.94
C SER A 872 -19.25 -11.25 57.71
N GLY A 873 -18.10 -10.60 57.79
CA GLY A 873 -16.77 -11.21 57.61
C GLY A 873 -16.07 -10.78 56.30
N TRP A 874 -15.09 -11.56 55.87
CA TRP A 874 -14.31 -11.28 54.70
C TRP A 874 -15.10 -11.50 53.40
N LYS A 875 -15.14 -10.47 52.55
CA LYS A 875 -15.76 -10.50 51.20
C LYS A 875 -14.68 -10.39 50.13
N GLY A 876 -14.72 -11.34 49.19
CA GLY A 876 -13.76 -11.35 48.09
C GLY A 876 -14.05 -10.24 47.08
N MET A 877 -12.99 -9.60 46.66
CA MET A 877 -12.98 -8.66 45.54
C MET A 877 -12.45 -9.41 44.28
N ASP A 878 -11.95 -8.69 43.30
CA ASP A 878 -11.51 -9.30 42.07
C ASP A 878 -10.17 -10.03 42.19
N ASN A 879 -9.95 -10.97 41.29
CA ASN A 879 -8.64 -11.60 41.09
C ASN A 879 -7.75 -10.71 40.22
N VAL A 880 -6.48 -10.55 40.62
CA VAL A 880 -5.51 -9.79 39.89
C VAL A 880 -4.18 -10.55 39.76
N THR A 881 -3.44 -10.33 38.67
CA THR A 881 -2.11 -10.90 38.46
C THR A 881 -0.98 -9.92 38.88
N THR A 882 -1.35 -8.68 39.20
CA THR A 882 -0.45 -7.66 39.75
C THR A 882 -0.39 -7.72 41.27
N ASN A 883 0.60 -7.11 41.87
CA ASN A 883 0.73 -6.97 43.33
C ASN A 883 0.11 -5.66 43.87
N SER A 884 -0.91 -5.16 43.15
CA SER A 884 -1.72 -4.04 43.62
C SER A 884 -3.16 -4.13 43.11
N TYR A 885 -4.08 -3.52 43.86
CA TYR A 885 -5.50 -3.43 43.53
C TYR A 885 -6.04 -2.04 43.85
N LEU A 886 -6.92 -1.50 43.04
CA LEU A 886 -7.61 -0.25 43.28
C LEU A 886 -9.06 -0.52 43.69
N ASP A 887 -9.38 -0.28 44.99
CA ASP A 887 -10.76 -0.31 45.48
C ASP A 887 -11.43 1.04 45.22
N THR A 888 -12.39 1.04 44.31
CA THR A 888 -13.14 2.21 43.92
C THR A 888 -14.47 2.39 44.64
N ASP A 889 -14.84 1.42 45.47
CA ASP A 889 -16.11 1.42 46.28
C ASP A 889 -15.88 1.97 47.71
N VAL A 890 -15.09 3.04 47.77
CA VAL A 890 -14.73 3.66 49.06
C VAL A 890 -15.24 5.08 49.17
N ARG A 891 -15.61 5.53 50.41
CA ARG A 891 -16.08 6.89 50.68
C ARG A 891 -15.04 7.66 51.44
N ASN A 892 -14.87 8.92 51.12
CA ASN A 892 -13.90 9.81 51.82
C ASN A 892 -14.23 9.89 53.32
N GLY A 893 -13.23 9.66 54.15
CA GLY A 893 -13.38 9.49 55.60
C GLY A 893 -13.72 8.08 56.06
N GLY A 894 -14.01 7.15 55.14
CA GLY A 894 -14.32 5.73 55.44
C GLY A 894 -13.07 4.95 55.83
N THR A 895 -13.21 4.05 56.82
CA THR A 895 -12.14 3.15 57.27
C THR A 895 -12.42 1.74 56.81
N TYR A 896 -11.49 1.12 56.11
CA TYR A 896 -11.60 -0.17 55.49
C TYR A 896 -10.49 -1.12 55.97
N THR A 897 -10.79 -2.41 56.04
CA THR A 897 -9.82 -3.45 56.39
C THR A 897 -9.66 -4.45 55.26
N TYR A 898 -8.44 -4.69 54.83
CA TYR A 898 -8.13 -5.53 53.65
C TYR A 898 -7.23 -6.69 54.00
N THR A 899 -7.33 -7.78 53.23
CA THR A 899 -6.36 -8.88 53.23
C THR A 899 -6.22 -9.44 51.81
N VAL A 900 -5.17 -10.21 51.54
CA VAL A 900 -4.84 -10.74 50.21
C VAL A 900 -4.44 -12.21 50.35
N ARG A 901 -4.80 -13.03 49.37
CA ARG A 901 -4.37 -14.44 49.24
C ARG A 901 -3.77 -14.68 47.87
N CYS A 902 -2.77 -15.55 47.77
CA CYS A 902 -2.31 -16.07 46.50
C CYS A 902 -3.35 -17.04 45.89
N ILE A 903 -3.45 -16.98 44.56
CA ILE A 903 -4.26 -17.90 43.75
C ILE A 903 -3.42 -18.53 42.65
N ASP A 904 -3.82 -19.74 42.24
CA ASP A 904 -3.33 -20.39 41.03
C ASP A 904 -4.06 -19.86 39.77
N ALA A 905 -3.75 -20.40 38.61
CA ALA A 905 -4.37 -20.03 37.33
C ALA A 905 -5.89 -20.31 37.26
N ASN A 906 -6.39 -21.21 38.11
CA ASN A 906 -7.82 -21.57 38.20
C ASN A 906 -8.54 -20.76 39.28
N GLY A 907 -7.85 -19.85 39.99
CA GLY A 907 -8.40 -19.05 41.07
C GLY A 907 -8.48 -19.75 42.42
N LYS A 908 -7.89 -20.96 42.57
CA LYS A 908 -7.83 -21.70 43.84
C LYS A 908 -6.75 -21.08 44.73
N PHE A 909 -7.00 -20.99 46.02
CA PHE A 909 -6.11 -20.42 47.01
C PHE A 909 -4.89 -21.31 47.25
N THR A 910 -3.70 -20.73 47.12
CA THR A 910 -2.38 -21.40 47.33
C THR A 910 -1.61 -20.87 48.53
N SER A 911 -2.15 -19.89 49.24
CA SER A 911 -1.57 -19.35 50.48
C SER A 911 -2.59 -19.22 51.60
N GLY A 912 -2.15 -19.02 52.83
CA GLY A 912 -2.93 -18.47 53.92
C GLY A 912 -3.34 -16.99 53.65
N TYR A 913 -3.90 -16.34 54.67
CA TYR A 913 -4.20 -14.92 54.67
C TYR A 913 -4.03 -14.34 56.09
N ASN A 914 -3.78 -13.04 56.16
CA ASN A 914 -3.79 -12.35 57.45
C ASN A 914 -5.27 -12.15 57.92
N ASN A 915 -5.68 -12.90 58.92
CA ASN A 915 -7.06 -12.89 59.43
C ASN A 915 -7.42 -11.60 60.20
N THR A 916 -6.43 -10.85 60.70
CA THR A 916 -6.63 -9.54 61.31
C THR A 916 -6.89 -8.49 60.21
N GLY A 917 -6.19 -8.59 59.10
CA GLY A 917 -6.17 -7.62 57.99
C GLY A 917 -5.38 -6.39 58.26
N TRP A 918 -5.30 -5.49 57.31
CA TRP A 918 -4.67 -4.17 57.39
C TRP A 918 -5.74 -3.11 57.24
N VAL A 919 -5.76 -2.18 58.17
CA VAL A 919 -6.76 -1.10 58.28
C VAL A 919 -6.24 0.17 57.61
N TYR A 920 -7.06 0.81 56.81
CA TYR A 920 -6.73 2.08 56.17
C TYR A 920 -7.96 3.00 56.11
N THR A 921 -7.74 4.29 56.43
CA THR A 921 -8.77 5.31 56.29
C THR A 921 -8.56 6.10 55.01
N TYR A 922 -9.50 6.02 54.12
CA TYR A 922 -9.43 6.76 52.87
C TYR A 922 -9.70 8.23 53.12
N SER A 923 -8.68 9.07 52.91
CA SER A 923 -8.82 10.51 52.97
C SER A 923 -8.10 11.13 51.74
N TYR A 924 -8.91 11.67 50.90
CA TYR A 924 -8.40 12.43 49.76
C TYR A 924 -8.58 13.93 50.07
N GLY A 925 -7.54 14.74 50.08
CA GLY A 925 -7.47 16.06 50.65
C GLY A 925 -8.49 17.05 50.09
N ALA A 926 -8.93 17.98 50.97
CA ALA A 926 -9.84 19.08 50.61
C ALA A 926 -9.16 20.01 49.59
N VAL A 927 -9.60 19.93 48.33
CA VAL A 927 -9.16 20.80 47.25
C VAL A 927 -10.00 22.07 47.27
N ASN A 928 -9.37 23.26 47.05
CA ASN A 928 -10.07 24.55 46.87
C ASN A 928 -11.12 24.43 45.76
N TYR A 929 -12.07 25.35 45.71
CA TYR A 929 -13.11 25.34 44.64
C TYR A 929 -12.52 25.64 43.27
N PRO A 930 -13.12 25.14 42.17
CA PRO A 930 -12.71 25.45 40.80
C PRO A 930 -12.80 26.96 40.52
N VAL A 931 -11.72 27.56 40.06
CA VAL A 931 -11.74 28.94 39.57
C VAL A 931 -12.25 28.94 38.14
N PHE A 932 -13.36 29.61 37.90
CA PHE A 932 -14.02 29.58 36.61
C PHE A 932 -14.26 30.98 36.01
N ASN A 933 -14.42 31.04 34.68
CA ASN A 933 -14.74 32.24 33.95
C ASN A 933 -16.09 32.08 33.22
N LEU A 934 -16.73 33.20 32.91
CA LEU A 934 -18.00 33.27 32.19
C LEU A 934 -17.80 34.07 30.89
N SER A 935 -18.37 33.60 29.79
CA SER A 935 -18.34 34.27 28.49
C SER A 935 -19.69 34.11 27.79
N ASN A 936 -20.11 35.14 27.04
CA ASN A 936 -21.27 35.04 26.16
C ASN A 936 -20.85 34.36 24.83
N GLU A 937 -21.61 33.40 24.39
CA GLU A 937 -21.53 32.79 23.07
C GLU A 937 -22.87 33.02 22.33
N SER A 938 -22.93 32.82 21.03
CA SER A 938 -24.12 33.04 20.24
C SER A 938 -25.34 32.23 20.68
N THR A 939 -25.14 31.10 21.34
CA THR A 939 -26.18 30.15 21.76
C THR A 939 -26.34 30.05 23.26
N GLY A 940 -25.57 30.79 24.09
CA GLY A 940 -25.67 30.67 25.55
C GLY A 940 -24.50 31.29 26.30
N VAL A 941 -24.47 30.98 27.59
CA VAL A 941 -23.36 31.38 28.48
C VAL A 941 -22.38 30.21 28.66
N ARG A 942 -21.14 30.39 28.32
CA ARG A 942 -20.08 29.44 28.59
C ARG A 942 -19.48 29.67 29.97
N ILE A 943 -19.46 28.64 30.78
CA ILE A 943 -18.76 28.55 32.06
C ILE A 943 -17.53 27.69 31.83
N SER A 944 -16.32 28.20 32.05
CA SER A 944 -15.07 27.44 31.82
C SER A 944 -14.13 27.58 33.03
N TRP A 945 -13.42 26.46 33.34
CA TRP A 945 -12.51 26.40 34.49
C TRP A 945 -11.27 25.56 34.14
N ASN A 946 -10.25 25.70 34.98
CA ASN A 946 -9.05 24.84 34.84
C ASN A 946 -9.31 23.49 35.51
N SER A 947 -8.69 22.41 34.96
CA SER A 947 -8.70 21.11 35.62
C SER A 947 -8.01 21.17 36.98
N MET A 948 -8.57 20.44 37.93
CA MET A 948 -8.02 20.35 39.28
C MET A 948 -7.55 18.92 39.54
N ASN A 949 -6.35 18.77 40.10
CA ASN A 949 -5.83 17.47 40.46
C ASN A 949 -6.74 16.85 41.52
N GLY A 950 -7.11 15.59 41.30
CA GLY A 950 -7.98 14.87 42.23
C GLY A 950 -9.48 15.08 42.07
N VAL A 951 -9.90 15.76 41.02
CA VAL A 951 -11.32 15.94 40.69
C VAL A 951 -11.61 15.08 39.47
N TYR A 952 -12.61 14.20 39.59
CA TYR A 952 -13.05 13.35 38.49
C TYR A 952 -13.99 14.06 37.52
N GLY A 953 -14.87 14.89 38.03
CA GLY A 953 -15.84 15.66 37.27
C GLY A 953 -16.25 16.92 37.99
N TYR A 954 -17.03 17.74 37.31
CA TYR A 954 -17.48 19.03 37.85
C TYR A 954 -18.99 19.14 37.74
N LYS A 955 -19.63 19.53 38.82
CA LYS A 955 -21.05 19.83 38.88
C LYS A 955 -21.25 21.33 38.82
N VAL A 956 -22.02 21.78 37.85
CA VAL A 956 -22.30 23.19 37.60
C VAL A 956 -23.64 23.56 38.19
N PHE A 957 -23.74 24.75 38.72
CA PHE A 957 -24.96 25.28 39.36
C PHE A 957 -25.24 26.69 38.89
N TYR A 958 -26.52 27.02 38.78
CA TYR A 958 -26.96 28.38 38.68
C TYR A 958 -27.75 28.80 39.91
N LYS A 959 -27.79 30.09 40.19
CA LYS A 959 -28.55 30.65 41.31
C LYS A 959 -29.96 30.93 40.90
N ASN A 960 -30.90 30.20 41.46
CA ASN A 960 -32.33 30.35 41.12
C ASN A 960 -32.97 31.59 41.72
N SER A 961 -34.20 31.92 41.33
CA SER A 961 -34.92 33.13 41.75
C SER A 961 -35.17 33.22 43.28
N LYS A 962 -35.05 32.12 44.05
CA LYS A 962 -35.16 32.07 45.52
C LYS A 962 -33.79 32.20 46.16
N GLY A 963 -32.71 32.45 45.42
CA GLY A 963 -31.36 32.62 45.95
C GLY A 963 -30.60 31.33 46.25
N GLY A 964 -31.22 30.17 45.99
CA GLY A 964 -30.61 28.86 46.18
C GLY A 964 -29.84 28.36 44.93
N TRP A 965 -28.91 27.41 45.11
CA TRP A 965 -28.15 26.80 44.02
C TRP A 965 -28.92 25.64 43.46
N THR A 966 -29.16 25.68 42.14
CA THR A 966 -29.79 24.57 41.40
C THR A 966 -28.75 23.93 40.47
N SER A 967 -28.66 22.62 40.50
CA SER A 967 -27.70 21.88 39.66
C SER A 967 -28.16 21.89 38.20
N MET A 968 -27.21 22.15 37.31
CA MET A 968 -27.41 22.10 35.86
C MET A 968 -26.90 20.82 35.23
N GLY A 969 -26.06 20.08 35.96
CA GLY A 969 -25.51 18.82 35.48
C GLY A 969 -24.07 18.58 35.98
N THR A 970 -23.56 17.39 35.67
CA THR A 970 -22.18 17.02 35.97
C THR A 970 -21.47 16.75 34.66
N VAL A 971 -20.26 17.29 34.48
CA VAL A 971 -19.42 17.10 33.30
C VAL A 971 -18.03 16.66 33.73
N THR A 972 -17.36 15.86 32.90
CA THR A 972 -15.96 15.46 33.11
C THR A 972 -14.99 16.43 32.43
N GLY A 973 -15.46 17.27 31.55
CA GLY A 973 -14.68 18.35 30.93
C GLY A 973 -14.53 19.58 31.78
N THR A 974 -13.82 20.58 31.31
CA THR A 974 -13.49 21.83 32.01
C THR A 974 -14.37 23.00 31.55
N SER A 975 -15.52 22.74 30.94
CA SER A 975 -16.48 23.75 30.54
C SER A 975 -17.91 23.23 30.48
N TYR A 976 -18.87 24.11 30.61
CA TYR A 976 -20.30 23.87 30.45
C TYR A 976 -20.92 25.02 29.65
N LEU A 977 -21.79 24.76 28.72
CA LEU A 977 -22.55 25.78 27.99
C LEU A 977 -24.02 25.76 28.48
N ASP A 978 -24.45 26.84 29.07
CA ASP A 978 -25.84 27.05 29.43
C ASP A 978 -26.59 27.69 28.25
N THR A 979 -27.42 26.90 27.61
CA THR A 979 -28.25 27.33 26.48
C THR A 979 -29.67 27.75 26.88
N ASP A 980 -30.02 27.59 28.17
CA ASP A 980 -31.33 27.95 28.69
C ASP A 980 -31.35 29.41 29.25
N VAL A 981 -30.68 30.29 28.55
CA VAL A 981 -30.55 31.70 28.89
C VAL A 981 -31.30 32.61 27.89
N ARG A 982 -31.88 33.71 28.39
CA ARG A 982 -32.56 34.66 27.52
C ARG A 982 -31.75 35.94 27.38
N LYS A 983 -31.69 36.50 26.19
CA LYS A 983 -30.97 37.74 25.90
C LYS A 983 -31.41 38.85 26.84
N GLY A 984 -30.46 39.55 27.47
CA GLY A 984 -30.69 40.53 28.51
C GLY A 984 -30.88 39.99 29.94
N GLY A 985 -31.01 38.67 30.09
CA GLY A 985 -31.09 37.99 31.38
C GLY A 985 -29.75 37.93 32.10
N THR A 986 -29.77 38.07 33.42
CA THR A 986 -28.56 38.03 34.26
C THR A 986 -28.56 36.75 35.09
N TYR A 987 -27.47 35.97 34.98
CA TYR A 987 -27.33 34.62 35.55
C TYR A 987 -26.08 34.55 36.42
N THR A 988 -26.18 33.84 37.54
CA THR A 988 -25.08 33.63 38.49
C THR A 988 -24.79 32.16 38.61
N TYR A 989 -23.54 31.80 38.40
CA TYR A 989 -23.08 30.42 38.38
C TYR A 989 -22.03 30.10 39.43
N THR A 990 -21.93 28.82 39.79
CA THR A 990 -20.82 28.27 40.54
C THR A 990 -20.50 26.85 40.10
N VAL A 991 -19.31 26.38 40.40
CA VAL A 991 -18.83 25.05 39.96
C VAL A 991 -18.21 24.35 41.18
N ARG A 992 -18.47 23.05 41.28
CA ARG A 992 -17.94 22.21 42.35
C ARG A 992 -17.38 20.92 41.79
N GLY A 993 -16.18 20.51 42.22
CA GLY A 993 -15.57 19.25 41.82
C GLY A 993 -16.20 18.06 42.53
N VAL A 994 -16.36 16.96 41.86
CA VAL A 994 -16.87 15.68 42.36
C VAL A 994 -15.90 14.54 42.07
N ASP A 995 -15.94 13.52 42.93
CA ASP A 995 -15.28 12.24 42.68
C ASP A 995 -16.10 11.39 41.69
N ARG A 996 -15.60 10.19 41.39
CA ARG A 996 -16.25 9.24 40.46
C ARG A 996 -17.65 8.78 40.91
N ASN A 997 -17.94 8.83 42.20
CA ASN A 997 -19.24 8.47 42.78
C ASN A 997 -20.19 9.68 42.86
N GLY A 998 -19.79 10.85 42.39
CA GLY A 998 -20.57 12.09 42.42
C GLY A 998 -20.52 12.81 43.77
N SER A 999 -19.67 12.36 44.72
CA SER A 999 -19.49 13.04 46.03
C SER A 999 -18.62 14.29 45.82
N TYR A 1000 -18.95 15.35 46.58
CA TYR A 1000 -18.20 16.61 46.46
C TYR A 1000 -16.81 16.53 47.08
N VAL A 1001 -15.74 16.79 46.24
CA VAL A 1001 -14.36 16.78 46.68
C VAL A 1001 -13.74 18.17 46.74
N THR A 1002 -14.44 19.21 46.32
CA THR A 1002 -14.05 20.61 46.49
C THR A 1002 -15.09 21.42 47.23
N SER A 1003 -14.69 22.58 47.79
CA SER A 1003 -15.62 23.64 48.10
C SER A 1003 -16.15 24.31 46.81
N TYR A 1004 -16.91 25.33 46.90
CA TYR A 1004 -17.42 26.13 45.77
C TYR A 1004 -17.43 27.61 46.11
N LEU A 1005 -17.40 28.47 45.11
CA LEU A 1005 -17.52 29.90 45.29
C LEU A 1005 -18.98 30.24 45.70
N SER A 1006 -19.21 30.46 46.97
CA SER A 1006 -20.57 30.68 47.54
C SER A 1006 -21.27 31.94 47.01
N SER A 1007 -20.50 32.99 46.65
CA SER A 1007 -21.05 34.19 45.96
C SER A 1007 -21.44 33.92 44.51
N GLY A 1008 -20.78 32.93 43.87
CA GLY A 1008 -20.85 32.70 42.42
C GLY A 1008 -20.19 33.82 41.61
N LYS A 1009 -20.24 33.66 40.27
CA LYS A 1009 -19.92 34.73 39.31
C LYS A 1009 -21.16 35.02 38.48
N THR A 1010 -21.35 36.27 38.15
CA THR A 1010 -22.55 36.74 37.45
C THR A 1010 -22.23 37.31 36.06
N ILE A 1011 -23.06 37.02 35.10
CA ILE A 1011 -22.97 37.52 33.72
C ILE A 1011 -24.37 37.87 33.20
N THR A 1012 -24.45 38.92 32.39
CA THR A 1012 -25.66 39.19 31.60
C THR A 1012 -25.48 38.64 30.20
N PHE A 1013 -26.42 37.79 29.75
CA PHE A 1013 -26.38 37.21 28.41
C PHE A 1013 -26.78 38.29 27.38
N LYS A 1014 -25.90 38.61 26.45
CA LYS A 1014 -26.02 39.71 25.48
C LYS A 1014 -26.55 39.27 24.14
#